data_904056e8caa49dc003810945261b5d34
#
_entry.id   904056e8caa49dc003810945261b5d34
#
_cell.length_a   1.000
_cell.length_b   1.000
_cell.length_c   1.000
_cell.angle_alpha   90.00
_cell.angle_beta   90.00
_cell.angle_gamma   90.00
#
_symmetry.space_group_name_H-M   'P 1'
#
loop_
_entity.id
_entity.type
_entity.pdbx_description
1 polymer ?
#
loop_
_entity_poly.entity_id
_entity_poly.type
_entity_poly.pdbx_seq_one_letter_code
_entity_poly.pdbx_strand_id
1 'polypeptide(L)'
;MDLKNFEKPEYFVNRELSWLKFDDRVLSEARDKSLPLFERLKFTSIVSSNLDEFYMVRVASLKDQVHAGYEKTDIAGMGPKEQLKEISVQTHELVRSQYSTLNRSLLPALEKVGLHLVMEHEKLNEEQQEYVDRYFEDNVYPVLTPMAMDSSRPFPLIRNKTLNIGALISKKDKKKGKDVLVFATVQVPSVLPRVVVIPSGNKEDTTVILLEEIIERNIDKLFLGYDVVCAHPYRIMRNADLSIDEDGAEDLLVEIQKQLKKRQWGEVIRLEVEDKTDSRLLGILKKEFDIKEEDIFYINGPLDLTMLMKVYGQDGFEQYKEPKYTPAVVPAFADTSKDIFQVIREGDVFLHHPYMSFDPVVNFVRQAAKDPDVLAIMQTLYRVSGNSPIIAALAQAAENGKQVSVLVELKARFDEEHNIVWAKMLEKAGCHVIYGLVGLKTHSKITLVVRREDTGIRRYVHLATGNYNDSTAKLYTDCGIFTCDERFGEDATAVFNMLSGYSEPKNWNRLIVAPIWMKDRFLKLIERETEHAKKGMPAMIVAKMNSLCDPKIIAALYHASSCGVQIYLLIRGICCLRVGIPGVSENIHVRSIVGNFLEHSRIFYFHNNGSDEIYMGSADWMPRNLDRRVEIVFPVEDEQIKNEIKHVLDLEFRDNVKAHILQPDGTYEKQDKRGKLLINSQMEFCREATEKAEALKKKEKHENSRVFIPAEPAEDVEV
;
A
#
# COMPACT_ATOMS: atom_id res chain seq x y z
N MET A 1 -22.87 15.35 23.29
CA MET A 1 -22.60 16.18 22.10
C MET A 1 -23.74 16.04 21.10
N ASP A 2 -24.42 17.11 20.73
CA ASP A 2 -25.43 17.07 19.64
C ASP A 2 -24.72 17.41 18.31
N LEU A 3 -24.54 16.44 17.45
CA LEU A 3 -23.78 16.53 16.22
C LEU A 3 -24.66 16.75 14.98
N LYS A 4 -26.00 16.71 15.11
CA LYS A 4 -26.93 16.77 13.96
C LYS A 4 -26.72 17.98 13.05
N ASN A 5 -26.32 19.13 13.59
CA ASN A 5 -26.06 20.34 12.81
C ASN A 5 -24.80 20.26 11.95
N PHE A 6 -23.92 19.29 12.22
CA PHE A 6 -22.64 19.07 11.55
C PHE A 6 -22.65 17.84 10.61
N GLU A 7 -23.78 17.16 10.48
CA GLU A 7 -23.94 15.96 9.64
C GLU A 7 -24.61 16.26 8.28
N LYS A 8 -24.60 17.51 7.84
CA LYS A 8 -25.19 17.89 6.55
C LYS A 8 -24.34 17.38 5.39
N PRO A 9 -24.95 16.79 4.34
CA PRO A 9 -24.22 16.23 3.21
C PRO A 9 -23.24 17.20 2.53
N GLU A 10 -23.58 18.48 2.46
CA GLU A 10 -22.73 19.53 1.88
C GLU A 10 -21.42 19.77 2.64
N TYR A 11 -21.29 19.28 3.87
CA TYR A 11 -20.06 19.36 4.67
C TYR A 11 -19.09 18.21 4.38
N PHE A 12 -19.51 17.23 3.61
CA PHE A 12 -18.68 16.06 3.31
C PHE A 12 -18.26 16.01 1.84
N VAL A 13 -17.17 15.31 1.61
CA VAL A 13 -16.69 14.94 0.28
C VAL A 13 -16.94 13.46 0.07
N ASN A 14 -17.39 13.08 -1.14
CA ASN A 14 -17.53 11.67 -1.48
C ASN A 14 -16.17 10.96 -1.36
N ARG A 15 -16.20 9.77 -0.80
CA ARG A 15 -15.02 8.98 -0.47
C ARG A 15 -14.21 8.59 -1.70
N GLU A 16 -14.87 8.19 -2.78
CA GLU A 16 -14.20 7.69 -3.99
C GLU A 16 -13.59 8.85 -4.79
N LEU A 17 -14.27 9.99 -4.85
CA LEU A 17 -13.73 11.20 -5.46
C LEU A 17 -12.54 11.74 -4.68
N SER A 18 -12.58 11.70 -3.35
CA SER A 18 -11.42 12.03 -2.51
C SER A 18 -10.23 11.08 -2.77
N TRP A 19 -10.49 9.81 -3.04
CA TRP A 19 -9.44 8.85 -3.42
C TRP A 19 -8.81 9.20 -4.77
N LEU A 20 -9.60 9.61 -5.76
CA LEU A 20 -9.07 10.06 -7.05
C LEU A 20 -8.19 11.31 -6.91
N LYS A 21 -8.55 12.24 -6.02
CA LYS A 21 -7.68 13.38 -5.68
C LYS A 21 -6.37 12.95 -5.01
N PHE A 22 -6.36 11.84 -4.26
CA PHE A 22 -5.12 11.28 -3.77
C PHE A 22 -4.25 10.74 -4.93
N ASP A 23 -4.82 10.00 -5.87
CA ASP A 23 -4.05 9.45 -6.98
C ASP A 23 -3.54 10.55 -7.94
N ASP A 24 -4.27 11.68 -8.07
CA ASP A 24 -3.79 12.88 -8.75
C ASP A 24 -2.58 13.51 -8.04
N ARG A 25 -2.53 13.50 -6.68
CA ARG A 25 -1.32 13.91 -5.93
C ARG A 25 -0.14 12.98 -6.20
N VAL A 26 -0.37 11.68 -6.34
CA VAL A 26 0.68 10.72 -6.74
C VAL A 26 1.17 11.03 -8.15
N LEU A 27 0.26 11.33 -9.09
CA LEU A 27 0.63 11.75 -10.46
C LEU A 27 1.40 13.08 -10.47
N SER A 28 1.12 13.98 -9.52
CA SER A 28 1.84 15.25 -9.42
C SER A 28 3.34 15.08 -9.17
N GLU A 29 3.75 13.99 -8.49
CA GLU A 29 5.17 13.65 -8.32
C GLU A 29 5.81 13.22 -9.65
N ALA A 30 5.09 12.49 -10.50
CA ALA A 30 5.57 12.18 -11.85
C ALA A 30 5.76 13.43 -12.73
N ARG A 31 5.03 14.51 -12.44
CA ARG A 31 5.07 15.79 -13.15
C ARG A 31 6.11 16.76 -12.57
N ASP A 32 6.62 16.50 -11.38
CA ASP A 32 7.60 17.35 -10.71
C ASP A 32 9.00 17.14 -11.32
N LYS A 33 9.46 18.13 -12.10
CA LYS A 33 10.77 18.10 -12.78
C LYS A 33 11.96 18.21 -11.82
N SER A 34 11.75 18.54 -10.55
CA SER A 34 12.80 18.55 -9.54
C SER A 34 13.20 17.15 -9.08
N LEU A 35 12.36 16.14 -9.36
CA LEU A 35 12.66 14.75 -9.06
C LEU A 35 13.52 14.11 -10.14
N PRO A 36 14.39 13.14 -9.78
CA PRO A 36 15.11 12.31 -10.73
C PRO A 36 14.16 11.64 -11.73
N LEU A 37 14.60 11.50 -12.97
CA LEU A 37 13.75 11.04 -14.08
C LEU A 37 13.09 9.68 -13.80
N PHE A 38 13.86 8.74 -13.25
CA PHE A 38 13.35 7.38 -12.99
C PHE A 38 12.35 7.35 -11.84
N GLU A 39 12.48 8.22 -10.83
CA GLU A 39 11.44 8.36 -9.79
C GLU A 39 10.11 8.81 -10.38
N ARG A 40 10.13 9.67 -11.36
CA ARG A 40 8.94 10.13 -12.08
C ARG A 40 8.29 8.99 -12.87
N LEU A 41 9.07 8.06 -13.46
CA LEU A 41 8.54 6.83 -14.07
C LEU A 41 7.86 5.93 -13.02
N LYS A 42 8.52 5.76 -11.89
CA LYS A 42 7.97 4.98 -10.75
C LYS A 42 6.61 5.51 -10.32
N PHE A 43 6.46 6.82 -10.10
CA PHE A 43 5.18 7.41 -9.73
C PHE A 43 4.11 7.22 -10.81
N THR A 44 4.47 7.31 -12.09
CA THR A 44 3.55 7.04 -13.21
C THR A 44 3.05 5.60 -13.18
N SER A 45 3.92 4.64 -12.88
CA SER A 45 3.57 3.23 -12.70
C SER A 45 2.66 3.00 -11.51
N ILE A 46 2.93 3.67 -10.37
CA ILE A 46 2.13 3.58 -9.14
C ILE A 46 0.68 4.05 -9.40
N VAL A 47 0.48 5.14 -10.13
CA VAL A 47 -0.86 5.62 -10.53
C VAL A 47 -1.64 4.54 -11.28
N SER A 48 -1.02 3.85 -12.24
CA SER A 48 -1.68 2.73 -12.95
C SER A 48 -2.06 1.59 -12.01
N SER A 49 -1.16 1.19 -11.12
CA SER A 49 -1.42 0.12 -10.16
C SER A 49 -2.55 0.49 -9.18
N ASN A 50 -2.58 1.73 -8.74
CA ASN A 50 -3.62 2.27 -7.86
C ASN A 50 -4.98 2.27 -8.55
N LEU A 51 -5.05 2.73 -9.81
CA LEU A 51 -6.29 2.72 -10.61
C LEU A 51 -6.80 1.30 -10.85
N ASP A 52 -5.92 0.34 -11.12
CA ASP A 52 -6.31 -1.07 -11.26
C ASP A 52 -7.04 -1.57 -10.00
N GLU A 53 -6.44 -1.35 -8.81
CA GLU A 53 -7.07 -1.75 -7.55
C GLU A 53 -8.38 -1.00 -7.31
N PHE A 54 -8.42 0.29 -7.58
CA PHE A 54 -9.63 1.10 -7.43
C PHE A 54 -10.78 0.58 -8.26
N TYR A 55 -10.53 0.26 -9.54
CA TYR A 55 -11.56 -0.30 -10.42
C TYR A 55 -12.03 -1.67 -9.94
N MET A 56 -11.10 -2.60 -9.75
CA MET A 56 -11.42 -3.98 -9.39
C MET A 56 -12.20 -4.12 -8.07
N VAL A 57 -12.11 -3.11 -7.21
CA VAL A 57 -12.69 -3.17 -5.86
C VAL A 57 -13.79 -2.13 -5.67
N ARG A 58 -13.50 -0.86 -5.92
CA ARG A 58 -14.42 0.23 -5.55
C ARG A 58 -15.46 0.51 -6.63
N VAL A 59 -15.03 0.62 -7.88
CA VAL A 59 -15.94 0.75 -9.01
C VAL A 59 -16.79 -0.52 -9.15
N ALA A 60 -16.17 -1.68 -8.99
CA ALA A 60 -16.86 -2.98 -8.95
C ALA A 60 -18.00 -3.00 -7.92
N SER A 61 -17.68 -2.66 -6.65
CA SER A 61 -18.68 -2.63 -5.58
C SER A 61 -19.84 -1.63 -5.85
N LEU A 62 -19.54 -0.48 -6.47
CA LEU A 62 -20.59 0.49 -6.84
C LEU A 62 -21.47 -0.05 -7.99
N LYS A 63 -20.89 -0.75 -8.98
CA LYS A 63 -21.66 -1.41 -10.05
C LYS A 63 -22.56 -2.49 -9.48
N ASP A 64 -22.08 -3.31 -8.56
CA ASP A 64 -22.89 -4.31 -7.84
C ASP A 64 -24.06 -3.66 -7.10
N GLN A 65 -23.85 -2.51 -6.45
CA GLN A 65 -24.92 -1.77 -5.80
C GLN A 65 -25.97 -1.27 -6.80
N VAL A 66 -25.56 -0.78 -7.96
CA VAL A 66 -26.48 -0.36 -9.04
C VAL A 66 -27.27 -1.53 -9.58
N HIS A 67 -26.64 -2.69 -9.82
CA HIS A 67 -27.30 -3.90 -10.27
C HIS A 67 -28.32 -4.45 -9.25
N ALA A 68 -27.98 -4.31 -7.95
CA ALA A 68 -28.89 -4.69 -6.85
C ALA A 68 -30.03 -3.67 -6.61
N GLY A 69 -30.10 -2.58 -7.37
CA GLY A 69 -31.11 -1.54 -7.19
C GLY A 69 -30.97 -0.72 -5.91
N TYR A 70 -29.73 -0.63 -5.36
CA TYR A 70 -29.47 0.12 -4.13
C TYR A 70 -29.45 1.62 -4.42
N GLU A 71 -30.29 2.38 -3.69
CA GLU A 71 -30.48 3.82 -3.92
C GLU A 71 -30.01 4.72 -2.78
N LYS A 72 -29.58 4.13 -1.66
CA LYS A 72 -29.13 4.94 -0.49
C LYS A 72 -27.89 5.75 -0.85
N THR A 73 -27.93 7.04 -0.50
CA THR A 73 -26.82 7.96 -0.71
C THR A 73 -25.70 7.76 0.31
N ASP A 74 -24.49 8.15 -0.06
CA ASP A 74 -23.35 8.22 0.82
C ASP A 74 -23.41 9.46 1.75
N ILE A 75 -22.34 9.68 2.53
CA ILE A 75 -22.27 10.81 3.48
C ILE A 75 -22.29 12.19 2.78
N ALA A 76 -21.89 12.27 1.50
CA ALA A 76 -21.91 13.49 0.69
C ALA A 76 -23.23 13.65 -0.10
N GLY A 77 -24.20 12.75 0.11
CA GLY A 77 -25.51 12.80 -0.54
C GLY A 77 -25.56 12.22 -1.96
N MET A 78 -24.51 11.53 -2.41
CA MET A 78 -24.43 10.97 -3.77
C MET A 78 -24.92 9.53 -3.81
N GLY A 79 -25.84 9.20 -4.73
CA GLY A 79 -26.26 7.83 -5.02
C GLY A 79 -25.22 7.05 -5.83
N PRO A 80 -25.28 5.69 -5.86
CA PRO A 80 -24.27 4.88 -6.56
C PRO A 80 -24.11 5.22 -8.05
N LYS A 81 -25.21 5.49 -8.76
CA LYS A 81 -25.18 5.89 -10.18
C LYS A 81 -24.49 7.23 -10.40
N GLU A 82 -24.75 8.19 -9.53
CA GLU A 82 -24.12 9.51 -9.59
C GLU A 82 -22.62 9.41 -9.29
N GLN A 83 -22.25 8.61 -8.28
CA GLN A 83 -20.85 8.34 -7.96
C GLN A 83 -20.12 7.72 -9.17
N LEU A 84 -20.68 6.71 -9.84
CA LEU A 84 -20.07 6.07 -11.01
C LEU A 84 -19.87 7.06 -12.17
N LYS A 85 -20.86 7.93 -12.40
CA LYS A 85 -20.77 8.97 -13.44
C LYS A 85 -19.59 9.95 -13.17
N GLU A 86 -19.50 10.46 -11.94
CA GLU A 86 -18.42 11.37 -11.55
C GLU A 86 -17.05 10.68 -11.54
N ILE A 87 -16.98 9.44 -11.07
CA ILE A 87 -15.77 8.61 -11.13
C ILE A 87 -15.29 8.44 -12.58
N SER A 88 -16.20 8.11 -13.52
CA SER A 88 -15.84 7.98 -14.93
C SER A 88 -15.23 9.25 -15.48
N VAL A 89 -15.85 10.42 -15.25
CA VAL A 89 -15.32 11.71 -15.71
C VAL A 89 -13.91 11.96 -15.16
N GLN A 90 -13.73 11.85 -13.85
CA GLN A 90 -12.46 12.16 -13.21
C GLN A 90 -11.36 11.13 -13.54
N THR A 91 -11.69 9.86 -13.71
CA THR A 91 -10.70 8.84 -14.10
C THR A 91 -10.24 9.00 -15.54
N HIS A 92 -11.13 9.35 -16.47
CA HIS A 92 -10.72 9.66 -17.85
C HIS A 92 -9.78 10.87 -17.90
N GLU A 93 -10.04 11.90 -17.08
CA GLU A 93 -9.15 13.05 -16.98
C GLU A 93 -7.79 12.70 -16.39
N LEU A 94 -7.77 11.90 -15.31
CA LEU A 94 -6.54 11.44 -14.66
C LEU A 94 -5.69 10.60 -15.62
N VAL A 95 -6.30 9.64 -16.34
CA VAL A 95 -5.61 8.80 -17.34
C VAL A 95 -5.07 9.65 -18.50
N ARG A 96 -5.86 10.61 -19.00
CA ARG A 96 -5.38 11.55 -20.02
C ARG A 96 -4.18 12.35 -19.54
N SER A 97 -4.20 12.83 -18.31
CA SER A 97 -3.08 13.55 -17.68
C SER A 97 -1.85 12.66 -17.51
N GLN A 98 -2.04 11.39 -17.13
CA GLN A 98 -0.98 10.40 -16.97
C GLN A 98 -0.27 10.14 -18.30
N TYR A 99 -1.01 9.85 -19.38
CA TYR A 99 -0.43 9.61 -20.70
C TYR A 99 0.15 10.87 -21.34
N SER A 100 -0.45 12.03 -21.08
CA SER A 100 0.16 13.31 -21.47
C SER A 100 1.52 13.54 -20.78
N THR A 101 1.64 13.15 -19.51
CA THR A 101 2.91 13.22 -18.76
C THR A 101 3.93 12.26 -19.33
N LEU A 102 3.53 11.02 -19.63
CA LEU A 102 4.40 10.04 -20.30
C LEU A 102 4.90 10.56 -21.63
N ASN A 103 4.00 10.88 -22.55
CA ASN A 103 4.31 11.18 -23.95
C ASN A 103 5.06 12.50 -24.15
N ARG A 104 4.68 13.55 -23.38
CA ARG A 104 5.24 14.91 -23.59
C ARG A 104 6.41 15.25 -22.67
N SER A 105 6.62 14.49 -21.60
CA SER A 105 7.65 14.81 -20.62
C SER A 105 8.62 13.66 -20.37
N LEU A 106 8.12 12.45 -20.08
CA LEU A 106 8.98 11.34 -19.68
C LEU A 106 9.71 10.70 -20.86
N LEU A 107 9.01 10.33 -21.93
CA LEU A 107 9.63 9.71 -23.11
C LEU A 107 10.71 10.61 -23.75
N PRO A 108 10.46 11.91 -24.00
CA PRO A 108 11.51 12.78 -24.51
C PRO A 108 12.70 12.98 -23.55
N ALA A 109 12.48 12.81 -22.25
CA ALA A 109 13.56 12.88 -21.27
C ALA A 109 14.36 11.58 -21.20
N LEU A 110 13.73 10.42 -21.40
CA LEU A 110 14.40 9.12 -21.51
C LEU A 110 15.31 9.06 -22.73
N GLU A 111 14.82 9.52 -23.89
CA GLU A 111 15.62 9.62 -25.12
C GLU A 111 16.93 10.41 -24.90
N LYS A 112 16.85 11.53 -24.16
CA LYS A 112 18.02 12.38 -23.88
C LYS A 112 19.07 11.73 -22.98
N VAL A 113 18.69 10.73 -22.19
CA VAL A 113 19.60 10.01 -21.30
C VAL A 113 20.03 8.66 -21.87
N GLY A 114 19.74 8.38 -23.15
CA GLY A 114 20.16 7.18 -23.85
C GLY A 114 19.28 5.96 -23.60
N LEU A 115 18.02 6.14 -23.13
CA LEU A 115 17.06 5.04 -23.01
C LEU A 115 15.92 5.23 -24.02
N HIS A 116 15.88 4.37 -25.02
CA HIS A 116 14.93 4.40 -26.13
C HIS A 116 13.85 3.35 -25.92
N LEU A 117 12.63 3.78 -25.60
CA LEU A 117 11.47 2.88 -25.47
C LEU A 117 10.71 2.84 -26.80
N VAL A 118 10.83 1.74 -27.53
CA VAL A 118 10.12 1.50 -28.79
C VAL A 118 8.68 1.12 -28.49
N MET A 119 7.75 1.97 -28.91
CA MET A 119 6.30 1.80 -28.73
C MET A 119 5.57 1.55 -30.05
N GLU A 120 6.27 1.53 -31.16
CA GLU A 120 5.77 1.26 -32.51
C GLU A 120 6.86 0.47 -33.25
N HIS A 121 6.59 -0.80 -33.53
CA HIS A 121 7.57 -1.69 -34.14
C HIS A 121 7.99 -1.27 -35.56
N GLU A 122 7.20 -0.43 -36.24
CA GLU A 122 7.55 0.14 -37.56
C GLU A 122 8.72 1.10 -37.50
N LYS A 123 9.06 1.62 -36.32
CA LYS A 123 10.20 2.53 -36.13
C LYS A 123 11.53 1.83 -35.91
N LEU A 124 11.56 0.50 -35.88
CA LEU A 124 12.77 -0.30 -35.76
C LEU A 124 13.64 -0.17 -37.04
N ASN A 125 14.95 -0.04 -36.87
CA ASN A 125 15.90 -0.18 -37.99
C ASN A 125 16.07 -1.67 -38.38
N GLU A 126 16.76 -1.95 -39.49
CA GLU A 126 16.90 -3.31 -40.04
C GLU A 126 17.54 -4.29 -39.06
N GLU A 127 18.62 -3.89 -38.36
CA GLU A 127 19.28 -4.73 -37.34
C GLU A 127 18.37 -5.08 -36.15
N GLN A 128 17.63 -4.07 -35.69
CA GLN A 128 16.66 -4.24 -34.62
C GLN A 128 15.49 -5.16 -35.06
N GLN A 129 15.04 -5.01 -36.29
CA GLN A 129 13.98 -5.88 -36.86
C GLN A 129 14.44 -7.34 -36.92
N GLU A 130 15.67 -7.61 -37.41
CA GLU A 130 16.24 -8.96 -37.46
C GLU A 130 16.32 -9.57 -36.05
N TYR A 131 16.76 -8.79 -35.06
CA TYR A 131 16.81 -9.26 -33.66
C TYR A 131 15.43 -9.59 -33.13
N VAL A 132 14.46 -8.69 -33.30
CA VAL A 132 13.08 -8.84 -32.81
C VAL A 132 12.40 -10.04 -33.47
N ASP A 133 12.57 -10.24 -34.77
CA ASP A 133 11.99 -11.35 -35.52
C ASP A 133 12.58 -12.70 -35.08
N ARG A 134 13.89 -12.74 -34.81
CA ARG A 134 14.55 -13.93 -34.24
C ARG A 134 14.12 -14.19 -32.80
N TYR A 135 14.05 -13.13 -31.97
CA TYR A 135 13.57 -13.25 -30.59
C TYR A 135 12.13 -13.78 -30.54
N PHE A 136 11.29 -13.33 -31.48
CA PHE A 136 9.93 -13.86 -31.61
C PHE A 136 9.94 -15.35 -31.91
N GLU A 137 10.69 -15.81 -32.90
CA GLU A 137 10.73 -17.22 -33.30
C GLU A 137 11.29 -18.14 -32.20
N ASP A 138 12.35 -17.71 -31.53
CA ASP A 138 13.07 -18.54 -30.57
C ASP A 138 12.39 -18.55 -29.17
N ASN A 139 11.80 -17.46 -28.75
CA ASN A 139 11.35 -17.28 -27.36
C ASN A 139 9.84 -17.06 -27.23
N VAL A 140 9.22 -16.37 -28.16
CA VAL A 140 7.84 -15.88 -28.01
C VAL A 140 6.86 -16.84 -28.68
N TYR A 141 7.08 -17.18 -29.95
CA TYR A 141 6.21 -18.04 -30.73
C TYR A 141 5.88 -19.39 -30.05
N PRO A 142 6.86 -20.12 -29.46
CA PRO A 142 6.60 -21.42 -28.83
C PRO A 142 5.64 -21.38 -27.63
N VAL A 143 5.44 -20.22 -26.99
CA VAL A 143 4.58 -20.07 -25.82
C VAL A 143 3.24 -19.40 -26.12
N LEU A 144 3.02 -18.96 -27.37
CA LEU A 144 1.77 -18.33 -27.78
C LEU A 144 0.70 -19.35 -28.15
N THR A 145 -0.53 -19.06 -27.76
CA THR A 145 -1.69 -19.86 -28.13
C THR A 145 -2.77 -18.93 -28.71
N PRO A 146 -2.79 -18.73 -30.04
CA PRO A 146 -3.82 -17.93 -30.68
C PRO A 146 -5.18 -18.67 -30.62
N MET A 147 -6.26 -17.90 -30.40
CA MET A 147 -7.62 -18.38 -30.30
C MET A 147 -8.48 -17.61 -31.29
N ALA A 148 -9.19 -18.32 -32.16
CA ALA A 148 -10.12 -17.71 -33.13
C ALA A 148 -11.57 -18.08 -32.77
N MET A 149 -12.50 -17.15 -32.99
CA MET A 149 -13.91 -17.31 -32.73
C MET A 149 -14.62 -17.81 -33.99
N ASP A 150 -15.38 -18.91 -33.89
CA ASP A 150 -16.27 -19.41 -34.95
C ASP A 150 -17.52 -20.05 -34.33
N SER A 151 -18.36 -20.62 -35.17
CA SER A 151 -19.62 -21.27 -34.73
C SER A 151 -19.45 -22.44 -33.75
N SER A 152 -18.23 -23.02 -33.68
CA SER A 152 -17.86 -24.12 -32.78
C SER A 152 -16.97 -23.66 -31.61
N ARG A 153 -16.45 -22.47 -31.69
CA ARG A 153 -15.55 -21.86 -30.70
C ARG A 153 -16.09 -20.50 -30.28
N PRO A 154 -16.73 -20.42 -29.11
CA PRO A 154 -17.25 -19.15 -28.58
C PRO A 154 -16.10 -18.19 -28.27
N PHE A 155 -16.43 -16.94 -27.96
CA PHE A 155 -15.45 -15.94 -27.51
C PHE A 155 -14.63 -16.48 -26.36
N PRO A 156 -13.29 -16.41 -26.42
CA PRO A 156 -12.41 -16.98 -25.39
C PRO A 156 -12.56 -16.24 -24.06
N LEU A 157 -12.40 -16.97 -22.97
CA LEU A 157 -12.38 -16.40 -21.63
C LEU A 157 -11.10 -15.62 -21.41
N ILE A 158 -11.19 -14.30 -21.40
CA ILE A 158 -10.09 -13.39 -21.13
C ILE A 158 -9.96 -13.19 -19.62
N ARG A 159 -8.77 -13.44 -19.09
CA ARG A 159 -8.48 -13.32 -17.64
C ARG A 159 -8.38 -11.85 -17.23
N ASN A 160 -8.66 -11.60 -15.95
CA ASN A 160 -8.52 -10.29 -15.36
C ASN A 160 -7.09 -9.75 -15.48
N LYS A 161 -6.95 -8.48 -15.88
CA LYS A 161 -5.68 -7.73 -16.04
C LYS A 161 -4.72 -8.27 -17.11
N THR A 162 -5.07 -9.29 -17.88
CA THR A 162 -4.19 -9.76 -18.96
C THR A 162 -4.19 -8.79 -20.13
N LEU A 163 -3.01 -8.57 -20.68
CA LEU A 163 -2.83 -7.87 -21.94
C LEU A 163 -2.99 -8.89 -23.07
N ASN A 164 -3.77 -8.53 -24.07
CA ASN A 164 -4.08 -9.40 -25.22
C ASN A 164 -3.97 -8.60 -26.50
N ILE A 165 -3.68 -9.27 -27.60
CA ILE A 165 -3.78 -8.71 -28.93
C ILE A 165 -5.02 -9.31 -29.60
N GLY A 166 -5.96 -8.45 -29.97
CA GLY A 166 -7.11 -8.81 -30.78
C GLY A 166 -6.79 -8.59 -32.25
N ALA A 167 -7.14 -9.55 -33.09
CA ALA A 167 -6.94 -9.47 -34.51
C ALA A 167 -8.23 -9.74 -35.26
N LEU A 168 -8.43 -9.05 -36.41
CA LEU A 168 -9.40 -9.44 -37.42
C LEU A 168 -8.63 -10.14 -38.53
N ILE A 169 -9.00 -11.40 -38.77
CA ILE A 169 -8.38 -12.21 -39.81
C ILE A 169 -9.43 -12.54 -40.87
N SER A 170 -9.01 -12.62 -42.12
CA SER A 170 -9.90 -12.92 -43.25
C SER A 170 -9.47 -14.16 -44.04
N LYS A 171 -10.44 -14.86 -44.57
CA LYS A 171 -10.20 -15.97 -45.48
C LYS A 171 -11.24 -15.92 -46.59
N LYS A 172 -10.81 -16.09 -47.84
CA LYS A 172 -11.71 -16.19 -48.97
C LYS A 172 -12.60 -17.45 -48.86
N ASP A 173 -13.89 -17.27 -48.70
CA ASP A 173 -14.84 -18.38 -48.81
C ASP A 173 -14.93 -18.84 -50.26
N LYS A 174 -14.30 -19.97 -50.56
CA LYS A 174 -14.32 -20.59 -51.90
C LYS A 174 -15.72 -20.85 -52.48
N LYS A 175 -16.78 -20.91 -51.63
CA LYS A 175 -18.15 -21.15 -52.03
C LYS A 175 -18.95 -19.88 -52.27
N LYS A 176 -18.66 -18.80 -51.56
CA LYS A 176 -19.44 -17.55 -51.59
C LYS A 176 -18.71 -16.36 -52.23
N GLY A 177 -17.41 -16.49 -52.55
CA GLY A 177 -16.60 -15.43 -53.15
C GLY A 177 -16.46 -14.16 -52.33
N LYS A 178 -16.84 -14.20 -51.05
CA LYS A 178 -16.76 -13.09 -50.10
C LYS A 178 -15.74 -13.42 -49.00
N ASP A 179 -15.02 -12.41 -48.56
CA ASP A 179 -14.13 -12.55 -47.42
C ASP A 179 -14.97 -12.68 -46.15
N VAL A 180 -14.65 -13.68 -45.33
CA VAL A 180 -15.26 -13.86 -44.01
C VAL A 180 -14.27 -13.33 -42.97
N LEU A 181 -14.67 -12.28 -42.26
CA LEU A 181 -13.93 -11.75 -41.15
C LEU A 181 -14.17 -12.57 -39.87
N VAL A 182 -13.11 -12.96 -39.22
CA VAL A 182 -13.11 -13.74 -37.99
C VAL A 182 -12.33 -12.98 -36.94
N PHE A 183 -12.87 -12.90 -35.73
CA PHE A 183 -12.13 -12.41 -34.58
C PHE A 183 -11.18 -13.48 -34.08
N ALA A 184 -9.92 -13.07 -33.81
CA ALA A 184 -8.95 -13.90 -33.16
C ALA A 184 -8.25 -13.09 -32.07
N THR A 185 -7.70 -13.75 -31.05
CA THR A 185 -6.95 -13.11 -30.01
C THR A 185 -5.81 -13.99 -29.53
N VAL A 186 -4.75 -13.35 -29.06
CA VAL A 186 -3.62 -14.00 -28.40
C VAL A 186 -3.25 -13.23 -27.14
N GLN A 187 -3.08 -13.96 -26.04
CA GLN A 187 -2.64 -13.35 -24.80
C GLN A 187 -1.14 -13.05 -24.85
N VAL A 188 -0.73 -11.85 -24.44
CA VAL A 188 0.67 -11.52 -24.19
C VAL A 188 1.15 -12.31 -22.95
N PRO A 189 2.12 -13.21 -23.10
CA PRO A 189 2.47 -14.17 -22.04
C PRO A 189 3.21 -13.49 -20.90
N SER A 190 2.66 -13.56 -19.69
CA SER A 190 3.27 -12.98 -18.47
C SER A 190 4.51 -13.75 -17.96
N VAL A 191 4.76 -14.94 -18.50
CA VAL A 191 5.97 -15.74 -18.18
C VAL A 191 7.22 -15.20 -18.87
N LEU A 192 7.05 -14.39 -19.91
CA LEU A 192 8.14 -13.71 -20.60
C LEU A 192 8.29 -12.26 -20.09
N PRO A 193 9.51 -11.67 -20.18
CA PRO A 193 9.71 -10.26 -19.89
C PRO A 193 8.88 -9.38 -20.83
N ARG A 194 8.07 -8.47 -20.28
CA ARG A 194 7.30 -7.54 -21.12
C ARG A 194 8.19 -6.44 -21.73
N VAL A 195 9.25 -6.03 -21.02
CA VAL A 195 10.26 -5.07 -21.50
C VAL A 195 11.47 -5.87 -21.94
N VAL A 196 11.72 -5.89 -23.24
CA VAL A 196 12.80 -6.67 -23.87
C VAL A 196 13.89 -5.71 -24.32
N VAL A 197 15.13 -5.94 -23.88
CA VAL A 197 16.29 -5.15 -24.28
C VAL A 197 16.75 -5.63 -25.66
N ILE A 198 16.85 -4.71 -26.61
CA ILE A 198 17.47 -4.98 -27.92
C ILE A 198 18.97 -4.70 -27.78
N PRO A 199 19.84 -5.70 -27.99
CA PRO A 199 21.30 -5.48 -27.95
C PRO A 199 21.74 -4.38 -28.96
N SER A 200 22.48 -3.41 -28.49
CA SER A 200 23.08 -2.40 -29.34
C SER A 200 24.61 -2.49 -29.26
N GLY A 201 25.30 -2.17 -30.36
CA GLY A 201 26.75 -2.05 -30.36
C GLY A 201 27.27 -0.84 -29.56
N ASN A 202 26.38 0.09 -29.18
CA ASN A 202 26.71 1.27 -28.39
C ASN A 202 26.35 1.02 -26.93
N LYS A 203 27.34 1.07 -26.04
CA LYS A 203 27.14 0.86 -24.59
C LYS A 203 26.48 2.05 -23.90
N GLU A 204 26.39 3.20 -24.56
CA GLU A 204 25.78 4.41 -23.99
C GLU A 204 24.27 4.49 -24.23
N ASP A 205 23.76 3.71 -25.21
CA ASP A 205 22.34 3.68 -25.57
C ASP A 205 21.71 2.33 -25.29
N THR A 206 20.61 2.35 -24.56
CA THR A 206 19.79 1.16 -24.27
C THR A 206 18.46 1.28 -25.00
N THR A 207 18.22 0.38 -25.95
CA THR A 207 16.92 0.29 -26.64
C THR A 207 16.10 -0.84 -26.03
N VAL A 208 14.88 -0.55 -25.67
CA VAL A 208 13.91 -1.54 -25.16
C VAL A 208 12.64 -1.52 -25.98
N ILE A 209 12.05 -2.69 -26.20
CA ILE A 209 10.78 -2.86 -26.91
C ILE A 209 9.80 -3.63 -26.01
N LEU A 210 8.51 -3.36 -26.19
CA LEU A 210 7.47 -4.07 -25.47
C LEU A 210 7.13 -5.40 -26.16
N LEU A 211 6.81 -6.41 -25.37
CA LEU A 211 6.52 -7.76 -25.87
C LEU A 211 5.30 -7.79 -26.81
N GLU A 212 4.30 -6.95 -26.53
CA GLU A 212 3.14 -6.76 -27.41
C GLU A 212 3.55 -6.26 -28.81
N GLU A 213 4.49 -5.34 -28.93
CA GLU A 213 5.01 -4.84 -30.20
C GLU A 213 5.73 -5.94 -31.00
N ILE A 214 6.46 -6.82 -30.30
CA ILE A 214 7.13 -7.98 -30.91
C ILE A 214 6.10 -8.95 -31.47
N ILE A 215 4.99 -9.16 -30.76
CA ILE A 215 3.90 -10.06 -31.19
C ILE A 215 3.13 -9.43 -32.34
N GLU A 216 2.78 -8.14 -32.27
CA GLU A 216 2.05 -7.44 -33.34
C GLU A 216 2.83 -7.45 -34.65
N ARG A 217 4.11 -7.17 -34.59
CA ARG A 217 5.00 -7.22 -35.76
C ARG A 217 4.98 -8.60 -36.48
N ASN A 218 4.82 -9.67 -35.73
CA ASN A 218 4.87 -11.05 -36.23
C ASN A 218 3.50 -11.75 -36.20
N ILE A 219 2.41 -10.98 -36.10
CA ILE A 219 1.08 -11.53 -35.86
C ILE A 219 0.59 -12.43 -37.00
N ASP A 220 1.00 -12.16 -38.24
CA ASP A 220 0.70 -12.93 -39.42
C ASP A 220 1.24 -14.37 -39.35
N LYS A 221 2.39 -14.57 -38.70
CA LYS A 221 3.00 -15.88 -38.45
C LYS A 221 2.13 -16.79 -37.56
N LEU A 222 1.23 -16.21 -36.77
CA LEU A 222 0.30 -16.96 -35.92
C LEU A 222 -0.94 -17.48 -36.67
N PHE A 223 -1.32 -16.85 -37.76
CA PHE A 223 -2.56 -17.12 -38.48
C PHE A 223 -2.33 -17.62 -39.91
N LEU A 224 -1.49 -18.63 -40.07
CA LEU A 224 -1.11 -19.18 -41.37
C LEU A 224 -2.32 -19.55 -42.22
N GLY A 225 -2.36 -19.01 -43.42
CA GLY A 225 -3.48 -19.25 -44.38
C GLY A 225 -4.69 -18.32 -44.18
N TYR A 226 -4.54 -17.30 -43.36
CA TYR A 226 -5.44 -16.15 -43.24
C TYR A 226 -4.67 -14.85 -43.50
N ASP A 227 -5.40 -13.85 -44.01
CA ASP A 227 -4.85 -12.49 -44.11
C ASP A 227 -5.23 -11.71 -42.85
N VAL A 228 -4.25 -11.12 -42.13
CA VAL A 228 -4.49 -10.27 -40.98
C VAL A 228 -4.95 -8.90 -41.48
N VAL A 229 -6.15 -8.49 -41.13
CA VAL A 229 -6.75 -7.22 -41.55
C VAL A 229 -6.33 -6.09 -40.61
N CYS A 230 -6.34 -6.36 -39.31
CA CYS A 230 -5.83 -5.48 -38.28
C CYS A 230 -5.48 -6.28 -37.01
N ALA A 231 -4.58 -5.76 -36.20
CA ALA A 231 -4.26 -6.28 -34.87
C ALA A 231 -4.05 -5.09 -33.92
N HIS A 232 -4.59 -5.18 -32.71
CA HIS A 232 -4.46 -4.13 -31.69
C HIS A 232 -4.45 -4.73 -30.30
N PRO A 233 -3.67 -4.20 -29.37
CA PRO A 233 -3.69 -4.60 -27.98
C PRO A 233 -4.99 -4.16 -27.30
N TYR A 234 -5.46 -4.97 -26.37
CA TYR A 234 -6.54 -4.64 -25.47
C TYR A 234 -6.33 -5.26 -24.09
N ARG A 235 -6.89 -4.63 -23.07
CA ARG A 235 -6.82 -5.08 -21.68
C ARG A 235 -8.15 -4.89 -21.00
N ILE A 236 -8.56 -5.87 -20.18
CA ILE A 236 -9.79 -5.76 -19.40
C ILE A 236 -9.51 -5.83 -17.92
N MET A 237 -10.39 -5.20 -17.14
CA MET A 237 -10.47 -5.40 -15.70
C MET A 237 -11.83 -5.99 -15.35
N ARG A 238 -11.79 -6.97 -14.44
CA ARG A 238 -12.99 -7.66 -13.94
C ARG A 238 -13.26 -7.28 -12.50
N ASN A 239 -14.51 -7.39 -12.09
CA ASN A 239 -14.89 -7.32 -10.69
C ASN A 239 -14.13 -8.39 -9.90
N ALA A 240 -13.28 -7.96 -8.98
CA ALA A 240 -12.46 -8.81 -8.11
C ALA A 240 -12.81 -8.62 -6.62
N ASP A 241 -13.92 -7.97 -6.31
CA ASP A 241 -14.40 -7.89 -4.93
C ASP A 241 -15.03 -9.23 -4.52
N LEU A 242 -14.46 -9.83 -3.46
CA LEU A 242 -14.91 -11.13 -2.97
C LEU A 242 -16.06 -10.94 -1.98
N SER A 243 -17.20 -11.52 -2.28
CA SER A 243 -18.25 -11.76 -1.30
C SER A 243 -18.06 -13.17 -0.72
N ILE A 244 -17.73 -13.25 0.57
CA ILE A 244 -17.57 -14.52 1.29
C ILE A 244 -18.73 -14.63 2.25
N ASP A 245 -19.51 -15.71 2.14
CA ASP A 245 -20.49 -16.10 3.14
C ASP A 245 -19.75 -16.79 4.30
N GLU A 246 -19.43 -16.01 5.32
CA GLU A 246 -18.66 -16.49 6.48
C GLU A 246 -19.54 -17.28 7.44
N ASP A 247 -20.82 -16.90 7.54
CA ASP A 247 -21.75 -17.52 8.50
C ASP A 247 -22.20 -18.92 8.06
N GLY A 248 -22.18 -19.19 6.75
CA GLY A 248 -22.50 -20.49 6.19
C GLY A 248 -21.29 -21.38 5.89
N ALA A 249 -20.07 -20.92 6.14
CA ALA A 249 -18.86 -21.67 5.83
C ALA A 249 -18.48 -22.62 6.99
N GLU A 250 -18.47 -23.93 6.73
CA GLU A 250 -17.91 -24.92 7.67
C GLU A 250 -16.39 -24.77 7.84
N ASP A 251 -15.68 -24.36 6.77
CA ASP A 251 -14.24 -24.08 6.75
C ASP A 251 -13.98 -22.81 5.94
N LEU A 252 -13.60 -21.74 6.63
CA LEU A 252 -13.31 -20.43 6.05
C LEU A 252 -12.16 -20.48 5.03
N LEU A 253 -11.13 -21.29 5.28
CA LEU A 253 -9.98 -21.44 4.38
C LEU A 253 -10.40 -22.05 3.04
N VAL A 254 -11.22 -23.09 3.08
CA VAL A 254 -11.74 -23.75 1.87
C VAL A 254 -12.65 -22.80 1.07
N GLU A 255 -13.52 -22.04 1.74
CA GLU A 255 -14.39 -21.10 1.08
C GLU A 255 -13.61 -19.95 0.43
N ILE A 256 -12.60 -19.41 1.09
CA ILE A 256 -11.70 -18.40 0.49
C ILE A 256 -11.02 -18.96 -0.76
N GLN A 257 -10.48 -20.18 -0.73
CA GLN A 257 -9.86 -20.80 -1.89
C GLN A 257 -10.82 -20.96 -3.06
N LYS A 258 -12.08 -21.29 -2.80
CA LYS A 258 -13.13 -21.42 -3.81
C LYS A 258 -13.48 -20.06 -4.43
N GLN A 259 -13.62 -19.03 -3.61
CA GLN A 259 -13.91 -17.67 -4.09
C GLN A 259 -12.74 -17.06 -4.88
N LEU A 260 -11.49 -17.33 -4.50
CA LEU A 260 -10.31 -16.90 -5.27
C LEU A 260 -10.32 -17.41 -6.71
N LYS A 261 -10.76 -18.66 -6.94
CA LYS A 261 -10.93 -19.21 -8.29
C LYS A 261 -12.01 -18.47 -9.09
N LYS A 262 -13.08 -18.02 -8.46
CA LYS A 262 -14.17 -17.28 -9.12
C LYS A 262 -13.78 -15.83 -9.45
N ARG A 263 -12.89 -15.21 -8.68
CA ARG A 263 -12.42 -13.82 -8.89
C ARG A 263 -11.95 -13.53 -10.32
N GLN A 264 -11.38 -14.51 -10.98
CA GLN A 264 -10.86 -14.37 -12.35
C GLN A 264 -11.96 -14.18 -13.41
N TRP A 265 -13.23 -14.44 -13.08
CA TRP A 265 -14.38 -14.54 -13.98
C TRP A 265 -15.51 -13.57 -13.65
N GLY A 266 -15.25 -12.56 -12.83
CA GLY A 266 -16.20 -11.49 -12.55
C GLY A 266 -16.58 -10.69 -13.82
N GLU A 267 -17.63 -9.88 -13.73
CA GLU A 267 -18.06 -8.96 -14.79
C GLU A 267 -16.90 -8.07 -15.25
N VAL A 268 -16.83 -7.76 -16.56
CA VAL A 268 -15.87 -6.78 -17.09
C VAL A 268 -16.34 -5.37 -16.71
N ILE A 269 -15.49 -4.62 -16.02
CA ILE A 269 -15.81 -3.30 -15.49
C ILE A 269 -14.99 -2.17 -16.11
N ARG A 270 -13.95 -2.53 -16.89
CA ARG A 270 -13.10 -1.58 -17.63
C ARG A 270 -12.48 -2.27 -18.83
N LEU A 271 -12.47 -1.58 -19.97
CA LEU A 271 -11.77 -1.97 -21.19
C LEU A 271 -10.78 -0.87 -21.56
N GLU A 272 -9.53 -1.23 -21.78
CA GLU A 272 -8.49 -0.37 -22.32
C GLU A 272 -8.14 -0.82 -23.74
N VAL A 273 -8.12 0.11 -24.67
CA VAL A 273 -7.74 -0.12 -26.08
C VAL A 273 -6.88 1.05 -26.56
N GLU A 274 -6.09 0.85 -27.59
CA GLU A 274 -5.42 1.96 -28.25
C GLU A 274 -6.44 2.91 -28.90
N ASP A 275 -6.13 4.19 -28.96
CA ASP A 275 -6.98 5.22 -29.55
C ASP A 275 -7.23 5.02 -31.06
N LYS A 276 -6.33 4.30 -31.76
CA LYS A 276 -6.41 3.96 -33.18
C LYS A 276 -7.03 2.58 -33.46
N THR A 277 -7.58 1.89 -32.46
CA THR A 277 -8.15 0.55 -32.59
C THR A 277 -9.26 0.52 -33.65
N ASP A 278 -9.21 -0.48 -34.56
CA ASP A 278 -10.21 -0.67 -35.61
C ASP A 278 -11.63 -0.77 -35.03
N SER A 279 -12.55 0.01 -35.56
CA SER A 279 -13.93 0.12 -35.04
C SER A 279 -14.70 -1.20 -35.08
N ARG A 280 -14.40 -2.09 -36.04
CA ARG A 280 -15.02 -3.41 -36.16
C ARG A 280 -14.54 -4.34 -35.03
N LEU A 281 -13.23 -4.31 -34.74
CA LEU A 281 -12.65 -5.04 -33.63
C LEU A 281 -13.23 -4.55 -32.30
N LEU A 282 -13.23 -3.23 -32.09
CA LEU A 282 -13.83 -2.61 -30.90
C LEU A 282 -15.30 -2.97 -30.75
N GLY A 283 -16.09 -3.00 -31.84
CA GLY A 283 -17.49 -3.40 -31.82
C GLY A 283 -17.71 -4.83 -31.33
N ILE A 284 -16.81 -5.75 -31.68
CA ILE A 284 -16.82 -7.12 -31.17
C ILE A 284 -16.52 -7.14 -29.68
N LEU A 285 -15.42 -6.49 -29.24
CA LEU A 285 -15.05 -6.44 -27.83
C LEU A 285 -16.15 -5.82 -26.95
N LYS A 286 -16.77 -4.73 -27.39
CA LYS A 286 -17.90 -4.08 -26.68
C LYS A 286 -19.08 -5.05 -26.50
N LYS A 287 -19.43 -5.78 -27.53
CA LYS A 287 -20.53 -6.74 -27.49
C LYS A 287 -20.23 -7.94 -26.60
N GLU A 288 -19.04 -8.52 -26.74
CA GLU A 288 -18.70 -9.76 -26.04
C GLU A 288 -18.41 -9.51 -24.52
N PHE A 289 -17.96 -8.31 -24.17
CA PHE A 289 -17.75 -7.91 -22.76
C PHE A 289 -18.97 -7.22 -22.15
N ASP A 290 -20.03 -6.95 -22.91
CA ASP A 290 -21.21 -6.18 -22.48
C ASP A 290 -20.82 -4.88 -21.76
N ILE A 291 -19.84 -4.14 -22.33
CA ILE A 291 -19.26 -2.96 -21.72
C ILE A 291 -19.77 -1.67 -22.36
N LYS A 292 -20.03 -0.68 -21.51
CA LYS A 292 -20.53 0.63 -21.92
C LYS A 292 -19.39 1.58 -22.30
N GLU A 293 -19.70 2.62 -23.09
CA GLU A 293 -18.74 3.62 -23.55
C GLU A 293 -18.02 4.32 -22.39
N GLU A 294 -18.72 4.59 -21.30
CA GLU A 294 -18.17 5.23 -20.10
C GLU A 294 -17.10 4.43 -19.37
N ASP A 295 -16.98 3.14 -19.67
CA ASP A 295 -16.01 2.22 -19.09
C ASP A 295 -14.86 1.86 -20.06
N ILE A 296 -14.83 2.48 -21.25
CA ILE A 296 -13.81 2.25 -22.28
C ILE A 296 -12.79 3.39 -22.25
N PHE A 297 -11.51 3.03 -22.16
CA PHE A 297 -10.39 3.96 -22.16
C PHE A 297 -9.62 3.84 -23.48
N TYR A 298 -9.64 4.90 -24.25
CA TYR A 298 -8.85 5.05 -25.48
C TYR A 298 -7.49 5.62 -25.16
N ILE A 299 -6.45 4.83 -25.35
CA ILE A 299 -5.11 5.08 -24.85
C ILE A 299 -4.18 5.45 -26.01
N ASN A 300 -3.54 6.62 -25.89
CA ASN A 300 -2.47 7.02 -26.79
C ASN A 300 -1.12 6.61 -26.18
N GLY A 301 -0.70 5.38 -26.43
CA GLY A 301 0.52 4.78 -25.90
C GLY A 301 0.32 3.35 -25.39
N PRO A 302 1.31 2.76 -24.74
CA PRO A 302 1.22 1.36 -24.29
C PRO A 302 0.18 1.19 -23.20
N LEU A 303 -0.61 0.13 -23.29
CA LEU A 303 -1.57 -0.22 -22.24
C LEU A 303 -0.81 -0.66 -20.96
N ASP A 304 -1.45 -0.47 -19.79
CA ASP A 304 -0.87 -0.91 -18.51
C ASP A 304 0.54 -0.36 -18.22
N LEU A 305 0.61 0.86 -17.74
CA LEU A 305 1.87 1.53 -17.42
C LEU A 305 2.59 0.96 -16.17
N THR A 306 2.06 -0.10 -15.53
CA THR A 306 2.81 -0.80 -14.46
C THR A 306 4.13 -1.37 -14.96
N MET A 307 4.29 -1.58 -16.28
CA MET A 307 5.53 -2.01 -16.91
C MET A 307 6.67 -1.01 -16.71
N LEU A 308 6.39 0.27 -16.47
CA LEU A 308 7.42 1.29 -16.21
C LEU A 308 8.28 0.97 -14.98
N MET A 309 7.80 0.13 -14.04
CA MET A 309 8.64 -0.40 -12.97
C MET A 309 9.76 -1.32 -13.48
N LYS A 310 9.57 -1.99 -14.61
CA LYS A 310 10.62 -2.78 -15.26
C LYS A 310 11.61 -1.88 -16.01
N VAL A 311 11.12 -0.78 -16.57
CA VAL A 311 11.99 0.27 -17.13
C VAL A 311 12.80 0.94 -16.02
N TYR A 312 12.19 1.27 -14.87
CA TYR A 312 12.89 1.78 -13.69
C TYR A 312 14.01 0.84 -13.22
N GLY A 313 13.80 -0.47 -13.34
CA GLY A 313 14.75 -1.52 -12.95
C GLY A 313 15.91 -1.74 -13.92
N GLN A 314 15.99 -1.01 -15.03
CA GLN A 314 17.13 -1.14 -15.96
C GLN A 314 18.43 -0.67 -15.31
N ASP A 315 19.52 -1.41 -15.59
CA ASP A 315 20.87 -1.10 -15.13
C ASP A 315 21.48 0.04 -15.93
N GLY A 316 22.45 0.74 -15.35
CA GLY A 316 23.19 1.83 -16.02
C GLY A 316 22.54 3.21 -15.90
N PHE A 317 21.44 3.33 -15.15
CA PHE A 317 20.70 4.59 -14.97
C PHE A 317 20.61 5.04 -13.52
N GLU A 318 21.50 4.56 -12.64
CA GLU A 318 21.49 4.82 -11.20
C GLU A 318 21.58 6.32 -10.88
N GLN A 319 22.28 7.09 -11.70
CA GLN A 319 22.42 8.55 -11.57
C GLN A 319 21.10 9.32 -11.79
N TYR A 320 20.08 8.68 -12.36
CA TYR A 320 18.75 9.24 -12.60
C TYR A 320 17.69 8.70 -11.62
N LYS A 321 18.13 8.00 -10.55
CA LYS A 321 17.31 7.48 -9.46
C LYS A 321 17.68 8.20 -8.16
N GLU A 322 16.77 8.21 -7.20
CA GLU A 322 17.11 8.61 -5.83
C GLU A 322 18.09 7.62 -5.22
N PRO A 323 19.09 8.10 -4.47
CA PRO A 323 19.98 7.22 -3.71
C PRO A 323 19.17 6.33 -2.77
N LYS A 324 19.45 5.03 -2.79
CA LYS A 324 18.77 4.09 -1.92
C LYS A 324 19.15 4.36 -0.45
N TYR A 325 18.17 4.71 0.35
CA TYR A 325 18.36 4.88 1.79
C TYR A 325 18.53 3.53 2.49
N THR A 326 19.54 3.43 3.34
CA THR A 326 19.75 2.27 4.22
C THR A 326 19.29 2.65 5.63
N PRO A 327 18.27 1.97 6.18
CA PRO A 327 17.77 2.28 7.53
C PRO A 327 18.87 2.25 8.59
N ALA A 328 18.89 3.26 9.44
CA ALA A 328 19.91 3.42 10.48
C ALA A 328 19.70 2.42 11.63
N VAL A 329 20.78 2.06 12.31
CA VAL A 329 20.71 1.25 13.52
C VAL A 329 19.92 1.98 14.61
N VAL A 330 19.04 1.26 15.29
CA VAL A 330 18.27 1.81 16.42
C VAL A 330 19.22 2.00 17.63
N PRO A 331 19.33 3.21 18.17
CA PRO A 331 20.31 3.50 19.22
C PRO A 331 20.23 2.60 20.45
N ALA A 332 19.03 2.28 20.91
CA ALA A 332 18.82 1.42 22.08
C ALA A 332 19.34 -0.01 21.89
N PHE A 333 19.44 -0.49 20.65
CA PHE A 333 19.89 -1.84 20.29
C PHE A 333 21.30 -1.85 19.66
N ALA A 334 22.06 -0.77 19.79
CA ALA A 334 23.42 -0.69 19.28
C ALA A 334 24.39 -1.55 20.09
N ASP A 335 24.22 -1.62 21.41
CA ASP A 335 25.02 -2.48 22.30
C ASP A 335 24.64 -3.96 22.11
N THR A 336 25.45 -4.67 21.31
CA THR A 336 25.24 -6.09 21.00
C THR A 336 25.54 -7.04 22.16
N SER A 337 26.10 -6.54 23.28
CA SER A 337 26.34 -7.35 24.48
C SER A 337 25.07 -7.60 25.29
N LYS A 338 24.04 -6.75 25.10
CA LYS A 338 22.74 -6.85 25.74
C LYS A 338 21.77 -7.67 24.88
N ASP A 339 21.01 -8.58 25.51
CA ASP A 339 19.88 -9.19 24.86
C ASP A 339 18.70 -8.18 24.71
N ILE A 340 17.78 -8.47 23.79
CA ILE A 340 16.68 -7.55 23.51
C ILE A 340 15.74 -7.37 24.72
N PHE A 341 15.56 -8.40 25.54
CA PHE A 341 14.71 -8.36 26.73
C PHE A 341 15.33 -7.46 27.81
N GLN A 342 16.67 -7.48 27.95
CA GLN A 342 17.39 -6.58 28.85
C GLN A 342 17.18 -5.12 28.45
N VAL A 343 17.31 -4.80 27.15
CA VAL A 343 17.10 -3.43 26.68
C VAL A 343 15.67 -2.95 26.95
N ILE A 344 14.67 -3.81 26.70
CA ILE A 344 13.26 -3.46 26.94
C ILE A 344 12.96 -3.29 28.45
N ARG A 345 13.66 -4.02 29.32
CA ARG A 345 13.54 -3.82 30.79
C ARG A 345 14.08 -2.48 31.28
N GLU A 346 15.07 -1.94 30.58
CA GLU A 346 15.66 -0.64 30.91
C GLU A 346 14.73 0.54 30.60
N GLY A 347 13.75 0.36 29.71
CA GLY A 347 12.73 1.34 29.33
C GLY A 347 12.04 1.04 28.03
N ASP A 348 10.96 1.73 27.76
CA ASP A 348 10.26 1.63 26.48
C ASP A 348 11.17 2.08 25.34
N VAL A 349 11.07 1.42 24.18
CA VAL A 349 11.88 1.75 23.00
C VAL A 349 10.99 2.12 21.84
N PHE A 350 11.17 3.32 21.30
CA PHE A 350 10.47 3.83 20.12
C PHE A 350 11.21 3.47 18.83
N LEU A 351 10.44 3.09 17.83
CA LEU A 351 10.90 2.78 16.47
C LEU A 351 10.19 3.68 15.47
N HIS A 352 10.96 4.25 14.53
CA HIS A 352 10.44 5.05 13.43
C HIS A 352 10.98 4.55 12.08
N HIS A 353 10.22 3.68 11.43
CA HIS A 353 10.55 3.12 10.10
C HIS A 353 10.14 4.10 8.99
N PRO A 354 10.83 4.09 7.84
CA PRO A 354 12.00 3.30 7.44
C PRO A 354 13.33 3.94 7.90
N TYR A 355 13.29 5.04 8.65
CA TYR A 355 14.48 5.79 9.06
C TYR A 355 15.37 4.96 9.96
N MET A 356 14.75 4.21 10.88
CA MET A 356 15.38 3.20 11.72
C MET A 356 15.11 1.79 11.17
N SER A 357 16.11 0.88 11.37
CA SER A 357 16.01 -0.51 10.93
C SER A 357 14.84 -1.27 11.58
N PHE A 358 14.23 -2.16 10.81
CA PHE A 358 13.22 -3.11 11.30
C PHE A 358 13.84 -4.35 11.97
N ASP A 359 15.16 -4.51 11.91
CA ASP A 359 15.86 -5.66 12.47
C ASP A 359 15.56 -5.94 13.94
N PRO A 360 15.39 -4.93 14.84
CA PRO A 360 14.99 -5.20 16.22
C PRO A 360 13.68 -5.96 16.34
N VAL A 361 12.69 -5.68 15.47
CA VAL A 361 11.40 -6.39 15.47
C VAL A 361 11.57 -7.86 15.05
N VAL A 362 12.39 -8.10 14.04
CA VAL A 362 12.75 -9.47 13.61
C VAL A 362 13.54 -10.19 14.70
N ASN A 363 14.52 -9.50 15.31
CA ASN A 363 15.37 -10.06 16.37
C ASN A 363 14.58 -10.36 17.63
N PHE A 364 13.56 -9.58 17.96
CA PHE A 364 12.67 -9.85 19.10
C PHE A 364 12.06 -11.25 19.00
N VAL A 365 11.48 -11.59 17.85
CA VAL A 365 10.90 -12.91 17.63
C VAL A 365 11.99 -14.00 17.52
N ARG A 366 13.12 -13.68 16.85
CA ARG A 366 14.23 -14.63 16.65
C ARG A 366 14.93 -14.99 17.96
N GLN A 367 15.18 -14.02 18.84
CA GLN A 367 15.74 -14.27 20.16
C GLN A 367 14.75 -15.02 21.05
N ALA A 368 13.47 -14.61 21.03
CA ALA A 368 12.41 -15.32 21.74
C ALA A 368 12.30 -16.79 21.32
N ALA A 369 12.49 -17.11 20.04
CA ALA A 369 12.45 -18.48 19.54
C ALA A 369 13.57 -19.37 20.12
N LYS A 370 14.72 -18.79 20.42
CA LYS A 370 15.92 -19.52 20.90
C LYS A 370 16.09 -19.51 22.42
N ASP A 371 15.56 -18.50 23.09
CA ASP A 371 15.74 -18.29 24.54
C ASP A 371 15.00 -19.39 25.34
N PRO A 372 15.70 -20.18 26.17
CA PRO A 372 15.07 -21.27 26.94
C PRO A 372 14.03 -20.78 27.97
N ASP A 373 14.13 -19.54 28.42
CA ASP A 373 13.22 -18.95 29.41
C ASP A 373 11.93 -18.41 28.78
N VAL A 374 11.86 -18.27 27.45
CA VAL A 374 10.64 -17.89 26.77
C VAL A 374 9.68 -19.09 26.72
N LEU A 375 8.47 -18.87 27.27
CA LEU A 375 7.42 -19.87 27.40
C LEU A 375 6.43 -19.81 26.23
N ALA A 376 6.07 -18.61 25.80
CA ALA A 376 5.06 -18.40 24.76
C ALA A 376 5.37 -17.20 23.88
N ILE A 377 4.95 -17.28 22.61
CA ILE A 377 4.96 -16.20 21.64
C ILE A 377 3.58 -16.12 20.99
N MET A 378 3.00 -14.93 20.99
CA MET A 378 1.72 -14.68 20.32
C MET A 378 1.87 -13.49 19.37
N GLN A 379 1.37 -13.62 18.13
CA GLN A 379 1.55 -12.58 17.11
C GLN A 379 0.37 -12.51 16.13
N THR A 380 0.02 -11.29 15.72
CA THR A 380 -0.93 -11.07 14.61
C THR A 380 -0.17 -10.82 13.31
N LEU A 381 -0.61 -11.45 12.23
CA LEU A 381 -0.05 -11.29 10.89
C LEU A 381 -1.15 -10.89 9.91
N TYR A 382 -0.91 -9.85 9.11
CA TYR A 382 -1.85 -9.36 8.10
C TYR A 382 -1.27 -9.45 6.68
N ARG A 383 -0.14 -8.80 6.42
CA ARG A 383 0.64 -8.87 5.18
C ARG A 383 2.07 -9.20 5.52
N VAL A 384 2.59 -10.25 4.95
CA VAL A 384 3.92 -10.78 5.25
C VAL A 384 4.74 -10.85 3.97
N SER A 385 6.04 -10.67 4.06
CA SER A 385 6.94 -10.81 2.89
C SER A 385 7.06 -12.26 2.41
N GLY A 386 7.42 -12.46 1.14
CA GLY A 386 7.53 -13.79 0.53
C GLY A 386 8.51 -14.74 1.23
N ASN A 387 9.61 -14.23 1.81
CA ASN A 387 10.58 -14.98 2.61
C ASN A 387 10.71 -14.34 4.00
N SER A 388 9.60 -14.33 4.75
CA SER A 388 9.55 -13.62 6.03
C SER A 388 10.45 -14.26 7.09
N PRO A 389 11.43 -13.51 7.64
CA PRO A 389 12.25 -13.97 8.75
C PRO A 389 11.43 -14.13 10.05
N ILE A 390 10.30 -13.44 10.18
CA ILE A 390 9.39 -13.57 11.32
C ILE A 390 8.65 -14.90 11.27
N ILE A 391 8.13 -15.30 10.10
CA ILE A 391 7.50 -16.62 9.92
C ILE A 391 8.49 -17.74 10.25
N ALA A 392 9.71 -17.65 9.75
CA ALA A 392 10.75 -18.63 10.04
C ALA A 392 11.06 -18.70 11.56
N ALA A 393 11.12 -17.55 12.24
CA ALA A 393 11.38 -17.53 13.68
C ALA A 393 10.21 -18.10 14.50
N LEU A 394 8.96 -17.84 14.11
CA LEU A 394 7.77 -18.40 14.77
C LEU A 394 7.72 -19.92 14.61
N ALA A 395 8.00 -20.44 13.41
CA ALA A 395 8.11 -21.87 13.16
C ALA A 395 9.21 -22.52 14.04
N GLN A 396 10.40 -21.92 14.06
CA GLN A 396 11.51 -22.38 14.90
C GLN A 396 11.14 -22.37 16.40
N ALA A 397 10.39 -21.38 16.86
CA ALA A 397 9.94 -21.32 18.25
C ALA A 397 9.05 -22.51 18.62
N ALA A 398 8.10 -22.87 17.75
CA ALA A 398 7.23 -24.03 17.96
C ALA A 398 8.02 -25.35 17.93
N GLU A 399 8.95 -25.50 16.99
CA GLU A 399 9.86 -26.66 16.91
C GLU A 399 10.75 -26.77 18.16
N ASN A 400 11.12 -25.64 18.79
CA ASN A 400 11.83 -25.60 20.06
C ASN A 400 10.92 -25.84 21.29
N GLY A 401 9.67 -26.25 21.09
CA GLY A 401 8.73 -26.64 22.14
C GLY A 401 8.04 -25.47 22.86
N LYS A 402 8.11 -24.23 22.32
CA LYS A 402 7.41 -23.08 22.88
C LYS A 402 5.94 -23.07 22.48
N GLN A 403 5.09 -22.48 23.32
CA GLN A 403 3.69 -22.23 22.98
C GLN A 403 3.62 -21.06 21.99
N VAL A 404 3.33 -21.35 20.71
CA VAL A 404 3.27 -20.32 19.67
C VAL A 404 1.83 -20.21 19.14
N SER A 405 1.21 -19.04 19.28
CA SER A 405 -0.12 -18.74 18.77
C SER A 405 -0.05 -17.60 17.74
N VAL A 406 -0.47 -17.86 16.53
CA VAL A 406 -0.38 -16.89 15.44
C VAL A 406 -1.75 -16.67 14.82
N LEU A 407 -2.22 -15.43 14.83
CA LEU A 407 -3.37 -15.05 14.04
C LEU A 407 -2.91 -14.63 12.65
N VAL A 408 -3.35 -15.36 11.63
CA VAL A 408 -3.10 -15.04 10.21
C VAL A 408 -4.41 -14.56 9.58
N GLU A 409 -4.45 -13.30 9.16
CA GLU A 409 -5.63 -12.73 8.51
C GLU A 409 -5.72 -13.21 7.06
N LEU A 410 -6.55 -14.21 6.80
CA LEU A 410 -6.72 -14.81 5.48
C LEU A 410 -7.42 -13.88 4.48
N LYS A 411 -8.21 -12.92 4.95
CA LYS A 411 -8.96 -11.97 4.11
C LYS A 411 -8.15 -10.69 3.81
N ALA A 412 -6.82 -10.73 3.94
CA ALA A 412 -5.94 -9.65 3.52
C ALA A 412 -5.96 -9.55 2.00
N ARG A 413 -6.64 -8.53 1.48
CA ARG A 413 -6.95 -8.37 0.05
C ARG A 413 -5.71 -8.44 -0.85
N PHE A 414 -5.75 -9.33 -1.86
CA PHE A 414 -4.69 -9.68 -2.80
C PHE A 414 -3.49 -10.43 -2.20
N ASP A 415 -3.49 -10.69 -0.88
CA ASP A 415 -2.48 -11.51 -0.20
C ASP A 415 -3.06 -12.84 0.31
N GLU A 416 -4.31 -13.13 -0.01
CA GLU A 416 -5.04 -14.30 0.51
C GLU A 416 -4.30 -15.61 0.22
N GLU A 417 -3.82 -15.81 -1.03
CA GLU A 417 -3.10 -17.03 -1.42
C GLU A 417 -1.79 -17.20 -0.64
N HIS A 418 -1.02 -16.12 -0.48
CA HIS A 418 0.21 -16.14 0.28
C HIS A 418 -0.05 -16.43 1.77
N ASN A 419 -1.05 -15.78 2.34
CA ASN A 419 -1.39 -15.97 3.76
C ASN A 419 -1.88 -17.40 4.04
N ILE A 420 -2.59 -18.04 3.10
CA ILE A 420 -2.96 -19.46 3.20
C ILE A 420 -1.72 -20.36 3.24
N VAL A 421 -0.72 -20.10 2.40
CA VAL A 421 0.54 -20.86 2.38
C VAL A 421 1.27 -20.74 3.71
N TRP A 422 1.39 -19.52 4.24
CA TRP A 422 2.05 -19.27 5.52
C TRP A 422 1.31 -19.90 6.69
N ALA A 423 -0.02 -19.81 6.72
CA ALA A 423 -0.83 -20.45 7.74
C ALA A 423 -0.57 -21.96 7.82
N LYS A 424 -0.60 -22.65 6.67
CA LYS A 424 -0.32 -24.09 6.59
C LYS A 424 1.12 -24.44 6.99
N MET A 425 2.10 -23.60 6.66
CA MET A 425 3.49 -23.79 7.05
C MET A 425 3.64 -23.69 8.58
N LEU A 426 3.03 -22.68 9.21
CA LEU A 426 3.06 -22.51 10.66
C LEU A 426 2.38 -23.66 11.40
N GLU A 427 1.22 -24.13 10.92
CA GLU A 427 0.54 -25.32 11.48
C GLU A 427 1.44 -26.56 11.44
N LYS A 428 2.08 -26.78 10.28
CA LYS A 428 2.99 -27.93 10.11
C LYS A 428 4.20 -27.88 11.07
N ALA A 429 4.65 -26.69 11.43
CA ALA A 429 5.73 -26.48 12.41
C ALA A 429 5.25 -26.63 13.87
N GLY A 430 3.94 -26.81 14.12
CA GLY A 430 3.36 -26.99 15.44
C GLY A 430 2.82 -25.69 16.08
N CYS A 431 2.70 -24.60 15.33
CA CYS A 431 2.06 -23.38 15.81
C CYS A 431 0.52 -23.57 15.92
N HIS A 432 -0.09 -22.95 16.91
CA HIS A 432 -1.54 -22.77 16.97
C HIS A 432 -1.92 -21.59 16.06
N VAL A 433 -2.52 -21.88 14.91
CA VAL A 433 -2.90 -20.87 13.91
C VAL A 433 -4.38 -20.53 14.03
N ILE A 434 -4.69 -19.23 14.08
CA ILE A 434 -6.04 -18.67 14.12
C ILE A 434 -6.28 -17.96 12.78
N TYR A 435 -7.36 -18.32 12.07
CA TYR A 435 -7.67 -17.81 10.72
C TYR A 435 -8.53 -16.53 10.70
N GLY A 436 -8.46 -15.74 11.75
CA GLY A 436 -9.26 -14.54 11.94
C GLY A 436 -10.55 -14.78 12.70
N LEU A 437 -11.38 -13.76 12.81
CA LEU A 437 -12.70 -13.81 13.45
C LEU A 437 -13.80 -13.74 12.40
N VAL A 438 -14.89 -14.47 12.61
CA VAL A 438 -16.09 -14.40 11.77
C VAL A 438 -16.67 -12.99 11.84
N GLY A 439 -17.02 -12.42 10.70
CA GLY A 439 -17.60 -11.08 10.57
C GLY A 439 -16.64 -9.91 10.80
N LEU A 440 -15.42 -10.14 11.30
CA LEU A 440 -14.40 -9.13 11.55
C LEU A 440 -13.12 -9.42 10.75
N LYS A 441 -12.34 -8.37 10.47
CA LYS A 441 -10.96 -8.50 9.98
C LYS A 441 -9.99 -8.04 11.05
N THR A 442 -8.96 -8.83 11.32
CA THR A 442 -7.92 -8.44 12.26
C THR A 442 -6.85 -7.62 11.55
N HIS A 443 -6.71 -6.37 11.99
CA HIS A 443 -5.74 -5.43 11.41
C HIS A 443 -4.78 -4.86 12.46
N SER A 444 -4.90 -5.26 13.72
CA SER A 444 -3.96 -4.91 14.80
C SER A 444 -2.56 -5.48 14.54
N LYS A 445 -1.54 -4.78 15.04
CA LYS A 445 -0.14 -5.20 14.98
C LYS A 445 0.38 -5.28 16.40
N ILE A 446 0.42 -6.51 16.91
CA ILE A 446 0.82 -6.83 18.27
C ILE A 446 1.60 -8.13 18.29
N THR A 447 2.71 -8.11 19.04
CA THR A 447 3.47 -9.32 19.41
C THR A 447 3.63 -9.34 20.91
N LEU A 448 3.32 -10.47 21.52
CA LEU A 448 3.50 -10.73 22.95
C LEU A 448 4.48 -11.90 23.11
N VAL A 449 5.53 -11.68 23.90
CA VAL A 449 6.46 -12.72 24.37
C VAL A 449 6.30 -12.87 25.88
N VAL A 450 6.10 -14.09 26.33
CA VAL A 450 5.99 -14.43 27.77
C VAL A 450 7.26 -15.15 28.17
N ARG A 451 8.03 -14.55 29.08
CA ARG A 451 9.34 -15.03 29.53
C ARG A 451 9.35 -15.28 31.03
N ARG A 452 10.05 -16.30 31.45
CA ARG A 452 10.39 -16.55 32.85
C ARG A 452 11.58 -15.67 33.22
N GLU A 453 11.44 -14.92 34.30
CA GLU A 453 12.49 -14.09 34.89
C GLU A 453 12.73 -14.53 36.35
N ASP A 454 13.81 -14.08 36.96
CA ASP A 454 14.10 -14.38 38.38
C ASP A 454 12.98 -13.88 39.32
N THR A 455 12.28 -12.81 38.93
CA THR A 455 11.16 -12.20 39.66
C THR A 455 9.79 -12.81 39.34
N GLY A 456 9.71 -13.81 38.47
CA GLY A 456 8.47 -14.41 37.99
C GLY A 456 8.30 -14.30 36.49
N ILE A 457 7.06 -14.40 36.01
CA ILE A 457 6.74 -14.30 34.58
C ILE A 457 6.62 -12.82 34.18
N ARG A 458 7.34 -12.44 33.12
CA ARG A 458 7.26 -11.11 32.52
C ARG A 458 6.75 -11.19 31.09
N ARG A 459 5.95 -10.19 30.72
CA ARG A 459 5.39 -10.02 29.37
C ARG A 459 6.13 -8.89 28.66
N TYR A 460 6.61 -9.18 27.44
CA TYR A 460 7.24 -8.21 26.57
C TYR A 460 6.35 -8.01 25.37
N VAL A 461 6.01 -6.77 25.05
CA VAL A 461 5.03 -6.43 24.03
C VAL A 461 5.67 -5.52 22.99
N HIS A 462 5.45 -5.83 21.73
CA HIS A 462 5.65 -4.90 20.63
C HIS A 462 4.32 -4.48 20.05
N LEU A 463 4.09 -3.19 19.94
CA LEU A 463 2.91 -2.56 19.36
C LEU A 463 3.33 -1.66 18.20
N ALA A 464 2.61 -1.69 17.07
CA ALA A 464 3.00 -0.91 15.90
C ALA A 464 1.80 -0.37 15.11
N THR A 465 2.08 0.67 14.33
CA THR A 465 1.15 1.19 13.32
C THR A 465 1.22 0.39 12.02
N GLY A 466 2.39 -0.20 11.71
CA GLY A 466 2.72 -0.91 10.49
C GLY A 466 2.73 -2.43 10.60
N ASN A 467 2.62 -3.10 9.46
CA ASN A 467 2.61 -4.56 9.37
C ASN A 467 3.97 -5.17 9.73
N TYR A 468 3.95 -6.43 10.18
CA TYR A 468 5.14 -7.25 10.37
C TYR A 468 5.69 -7.77 9.02
N ASN A 469 6.21 -6.83 8.22
CA ASN A 469 6.72 -7.08 6.88
C ASN A 469 8.02 -6.30 6.66
N ASP A 470 9.14 -7.01 6.67
CA ASP A 470 10.49 -6.47 6.56
C ASP A 470 10.77 -5.78 5.22
N SER A 471 10.05 -6.14 4.17
CA SER A 471 10.16 -5.51 2.86
C SER A 471 9.44 -4.16 2.82
N THR A 472 8.19 -4.10 3.29
CA THR A 472 7.43 -2.84 3.31
C THR A 472 7.93 -1.87 4.39
N ALA A 473 8.54 -2.37 5.46
CA ALA A 473 9.16 -1.54 6.52
C ALA A 473 10.33 -0.66 6.01
N LYS A 474 10.85 -0.93 4.80
CA LYS A 474 11.85 -0.10 4.12
C LYS A 474 11.25 1.00 3.25
N LEU A 475 9.93 0.98 3.05
CA LEU A 475 9.21 1.86 2.12
C LEU A 475 8.08 2.66 2.78
N TYR A 476 7.54 2.17 3.91
CA TYR A 476 6.42 2.77 4.63
C TYR A 476 6.91 3.46 5.89
N THR A 477 6.40 4.67 6.14
CA THR A 477 6.66 5.32 7.42
C THR A 477 5.71 4.75 8.46
N ASP A 478 6.28 4.09 9.47
CA ASP A 478 5.53 3.50 10.56
C ASP A 478 6.23 3.69 11.89
N CYS A 479 5.45 3.70 12.96
CA CYS A 479 5.94 3.80 14.32
C CYS A 479 5.63 2.54 15.11
N GLY A 480 6.51 2.20 16.05
CA GLY A 480 6.30 1.09 16.97
C GLY A 480 6.95 1.37 18.34
N ILE A 481 6.48 0.65 19.35
CA ILE A 481 7.12 0.63 20.66
C ILE A 481 7.35 -0.80 21.14
N PHE A 482 8.47 -0.99 21.83
CA PHE A 482 8.65 -2.12 22.74
C PHE A 482 8.41 -1.67 24.18
N THR A 483 7.70 -2.48 24.93
CA THR A 483 7.45 -2.23 26.36
C THR A 483 7.38 -3.56 27.13
N CYS A 484 7.70 -3.52 28.41
CA CYS A 484 7.40 -4.61 29.35
C CYS A 484 6.56 -4.13 30.55
N ASP A 485 5.87 -3.00 30.39
CA ASP A 485 4.89 -2.54 31.38
C ASP A 485 3.78 -3.60 31.54
N GLU A 486 3.51 -3.97 32.80
CA GLU A 486 2.57 -5.06 33.13
C GLU A 486 1.16 -4.79 32.59
N ARG A 487 0.71 -3.54 32.62
CA ARG A 487 -0.61 -3.12 32.15
C ARG A 487 -0.79 -3.35 30.64
N PHE A 488 0.25 -3.10 29.83
CA PHE A 488 0.27 -3.44 28.42
C PHE A 488 0.33 -4.96 28.20
N GLY A 489 1.10 -5.67 29.03
CA GLY A 489 1.23 -7.11 28.98
C GLY A 489 -0.10 -7.85 29.31
N GLU A 490 -0.85 -7.38 30.31
CA GLU A 490 -2.18 -7.88 30.65
C GLU A 490 -3.16 -7.65 29.51
N ASP A 491 -3.21 -6.42 28.96
CA ASP A 491 -4.07 -6.08 27.84
C ASP A 491 -3.71 -6.89 26.59
N ALA A 492 -2.43 -7.09 26.31
CA ALA A 492 -1.98 -7.93 25.19
C ALA A 492 -2.45 -9.38 25.35
N THR A 493 -2.37 -9.93 26.57
CA THR A 493 -2.92 -11.27 26.88
C THR A 493 -4.42 -11.31 26.64
N ALA A 494 -5.16 -10.29 27.09
CA ALA A 494 -6.60 -10.20 26.89
C ALA A 494 -6.98 -10.09 25.40
N VAL A 495 -6.19 -9.36 24.59
CA VAL A 495 -6.37 -9.29 23.13
C VAL A 495 -6.25 -10.67 22.50
N PHE A 496 -5.21 -11.44 22.82
CA PHE A 496 -5.05 -12.77 22.24
C PHE A 496 -6.11 -13.76 22.73
N ASN A 497 -6.56 -13.67 23.98
CA ASN A 497 -7.68 -14.46 24.49
C ASN A 497 -9.00 -14.11 23.77
N MET A 498 -9.22 -12.83 23.45
CA MET A 498 -10.36 -12.39 22.64
C MET A 498 -10.28 -12.95 21.22
N LEU A 499 -9.09 -12.94 20.61
CA LEU A 499 -8.87 -13.41 19.24
C LEU A 499 -8.96 -14.93 19.11
N SER A 500 -8.60 -15.70 20.14
CA SER A 500 -8.50 -17.16 20.06
C SER A 500 -9.62 -17.90 20.80
N GLY A 501 -10.24 -17.33 21.81
CA GLY A 501 -11.10 -18.03 22.74
C GLY A 501 -12.49 -17.45 22.95
N TYR A 502 -12.96 -16.51 22.12
CA TYR A 502 -14.25 -15.83 22.30
C TYR A 502 -14.40 -15.14 23.66
N SER A 503 -13.26 -14.74 24.27
CA SER A 503 -13.27 -13.96 25.50
C SER A 503 -13.72 -12.53 25.21
N GLU A 504 -14.58 -11.97 26.05
CA GLU A 504 -15.06 -10.59 25.95
C GLU A 504 -14.53 -9.75 27.13
N PRO A 505 -13.36 -9.12 27.01
CA PRO A 505 -12.83 -8.26 28.05
C PRO A 505 -13.80 -7.11 28.35
N LYS A 506 -14.06 -6.85 29.64
CA LYS A 506 -14.95 -5.75 30.04
C LYS A 506 -14.23 -4.41 30.13
N ASN A 507 -12.96 -4.44 30.46
CA ASN A 507 -12.11 -3.26 30.66
C ASN A 507 -10.74 -3.48 30.05
N TRP A 508 -10.06 -2.39 29.72
CA TRP A 508 -8.69 -2.32 29.25
C TRP A 508 -7.89 -1.40 30.17
N ASN A 509 -6.64 -1.76 30.46
CA ASN A 509 -5.74 -0.91 31.27
C ASN A 509 -5.22 0.26 30.43
N ARG A 510 -4.69 -0.02 29.23
CA ARG A 510 -4.02 0.95 28.36
C ARG A 510 -4.53 0.90 26.91
N LEU A 511 -4.78 -0.29 26.39
CA LEU A 511 -5.17 -0.44 24.99
C LEU A 511 -6.57 0.08 24.73
N ILE A 512 -6.76 0.68 23.57
CA ILE A 512 -8.04 1.11 23.03
C ILE A 512 -8.35 0.20 21.84
N VAL A 513 -9.29 -0.69 22.00
CA VAL A 513 -9.56 -1.76 21.02
C VAL A 513 -10.87 -1.49 20.26
N ALA A 514 -10.82 -1.64 18.92
CA ALA A 514 -12.01 -1.69 18.08
C ALA A 514 -12.49 -3.16 17.93
N PRO A 515 -13.80 -3.38 17.64
CA PRO A 515 -14.79 -2.38 17.23
C PRO A 515 -15.58 -1.70 18.35
N ILE A 516 -15.48 -2.16 19.60
CA ILE A 516 -16.46 -1.79 20.65
C ILE A 516 -16.10 -0.44 21.30
N TRP A 517 -14.84 -0.22 21.66
CA TRP A 517 -14.45 0.91 22.55
C TRP A 517 -13.80 2.08 21.84
N MET A 518 -13.17 1.87 20.68
CA MET A 518 -12.27 2.84 20.08
C MET A 518 -12.97 4.11 19.62
N LYS A 519 -14.09 3.99 18.92
CA LYS A 519 -14.85 5.14 18.42
C LYS A 519 -15.31 6.04 19.56
N ASP A 520 -15.91 5.46 20.59
CA ASP A 520 -16.41 6.21 21.77
C ASP A 520 -15.26 6.89 22.52
N ARG A 521 -14.09 6.24 22.60
CA ARG A 521 -12.91 6.86 23.23
C ARG A 521 -12.44 8.08 22.47
N PHE A 522 -12.33 8.01 21.13
CA PHE A 522 -11.96 9.17 20.31
C PHE A 522 -12.99 10.29 20.42
N LEU A 523 -14.27 10.01 20.36
CA LEU A 523 -15.33 11.01 20.55
C LEU A 523 -15.21 11.70 21.90
N LYS A 524 -14.93 10.96 22.99
CA LYS A 524 -14.71 11.54 24.32
C LYS A 524 -13.46 12.43 24.39
N LEU A 525 -12.37 12.05 23.72
CA LEU A 525 -11.15 12.86 23.64
C LEU A 525 -11.39 14.17 22.88
N ILE A 526 -12.10 14.10 21.75
CA ILE A 526 -12.47 15.30 20.98
C ILE A 526 -13.44 16.19 21.80
N GLU A 527 -14.40 15.60 22.49
CA GLU A 527 -15.34 16.33 23.35
C GLU A 527 -14.62 17.04 24.50
N ARG A 528 -13.62 16.41 25.11
CA ARG A 528 -12.80 17.03 26.16
C ARG A 528 -12.07 18.28 25.66
N GLU A 529 -11.44 18.22 24.48
CA GLU A 529 -10.81 19.41 23.89
C GLU A 529 -11.85 20.50 23.60
N THR A 530 -13.04 20.11 23.13
CA THR A 530 -14.16 21.03 22.89
C THR A 530 -14.59 21.76 24.18
N GLU A 531 -14.69 21.03 25.29
CA GLU A 531 -15.05 21.62 26.57
C GLU A 531 -13.94 22.53 27.15
N HIS A 532 -12.65 22.22 26.89
CA HIS A 532 -11.54 23.11 27.21
C HIS A 532 -11.65 24.43 26.41
N ALA A 533 -11.88 24.36 25.10
CA ALA A 533 -12.03 25.55 24.26
C ALA A 533 -13.24 26.41 24.69
N LYS A 534 -14.39 25.83 25.00
CA LYS A 534 -15.57 26.54 25.52
C LYS A 534 -15.29 27.30 26.83
N LYS A 535 -14.36 26.81 27.64
CA LYS A 535 -13.93 27.44 28.88
C LYS A 535 -12.80 28.46 28.67
N GLY A 536 -12.40 28.73 27.43
CA GLY A 536 -11.29 29.60 27.09
C GLY A 536 -9.89 29.05 27.42
N MET A 537 -9.79 27.73 27.67
CA MET A 537 -8.53 27.05 27.90
C MET A 537 -7.87 26.63 26.58
N PRO A 538 -6.54 26.50 26.52
CA PRO A 538 -5.86 25.99 25.34
C PRO A 538 -6.38 24.59 24.95
N ALA A 539 -6.73 24.44 23.67
CA ALA A 539 -7.25 23.18 23.14
C ALA A 539 -6.76 22.95 21.71
N MET A 540 -6.16 21.79 21.48
CA MET A 540 -5.59 21.44 20.17
C MET A 540 -5.67 19.94 19.92
N ILE A 541 -5.98 19.59 18.69
CA ILE A 541 -5.95 18.21 18.18
C ILE A 541 -4.99 18.15 16.99
N VAL A 542 -4.03 17.22 17.02
CA VAL A 542 -3.20 16.91 15.87
C VAL A 542 -3.39 15.42 15.55
N ALA A 543 -3.74 15.09 14.31
CA ALA A 543 -3.94 13.71 13.93
C ALA A 543 -3.30 13.40 12.57
N LYS A 544 -2.51 12.33 12.55
CA LYS A 544 -1.93 11.75 11.34
C LYS A 544 -2.56 10.39 11.07
N MET A 545 -2.99 10.15 9.82
CA MET A 545 -3.58 8.88 9.42
C MET A 545 -3.63 8.73 7.89
N ASN A 546 -4.01 7.55 7.40
CA ASN A 546 -4.15 7.38 5.96
C ASN A 546 -5.49 7.89 5.42
N SER A 547 -6.58 7.76 6.20
CA SER A 547 -7.91 8.10 5.74
C SER A 547 -8.81 8.59 6.87
N LEU A 548 -9.57 9.65 6.57
CA LEU A 548 -10.58 10.24 7.44
C LEU A 548 -11.94 10.24 6.71
N CYS A 549 -12.85 9.34 7.10
CA CYS A 549 -14.19 9.26 6.50
C CYS A 549 -15.28 8.74 7.44
N ASP A 550 -15.02 8.65 8.76
CA ASP A 550 -16.09 8.38 9.72
C ASP A 550 -16.95 9.62 9.94
N PRO A 551 -18.27 9.59 9.63
CA PRO A 551 -19.11 10.77 9.68
C PRO A 551 -19.26 11.33 11.11
N LYS A 552 -19.30 10.48 12.13
CA LYS A 552 -19.43 10.92 13.53
C LYS A 552 -18.17 11.61 14.03
N ILE A 553 -17.00 11.06 13.69
CA ILE A 553 -15.71 11.70 14.03
C ILE A 553 -15.58 13.02 13.30
N ILE A 554 -15.91 13.11 12.00
CA ILE A 554 -15.86 14.37 11.24
C ILE A 554 -16.81 15.40 11.84
N ALA A 555 -18.04 15.03 12.16
CA ALA A 555 -18.99 15.93 12.80
C ALA A 555 -18.51 16.42 14.18
N ALA A 556 -17.84 15.55 14.95
CA ALA A 556 -17.25 15.94 16.23
C ALA A 556 -16.09 16.94 16.05
N LEU A 557 -15.25 16.75 15.02
CA LEU A 557 -14.18 17.70 14.67
C LEU A 557 -14.75 19.06 14.23
N TYR A 558 -15.84 19.07 13.46
CA TYR A 558 -16.55 20.29 13.10
C TYR A 558 -17.10 21.04 14.31
N HIS A 559 -17.74 20.32 15.22
CA HIS A 559 -18.21 20.90 16.48
C HIS A 559 -17.04 21.44 17.33
N ALA A 560 -15.94 20.71 17.42
CA ALA A 560 -14.76 21.17 18.13
C ALA A 560 -14.18 22.44 17.51
N SER A 561 -14.03 22.48 16.19
CA SER A 561 -13.57 23.67 15.44
C SER A 561 -14.48 24.87 15.66
N SER A 562 -15.82 24.69 15.60
CA SER A 562 -16.79 25.76 15.83
C SER A 562 -16.72 26.33 17.24
N CYS A 563 -16.17 25.58 18.19
CA CYS A 563 -15.93 26.01 19.58
C CYS A 563 -14.53 26.59 19.81
N GLY A 564 -13.69 26.67 18.77
CA GLY A 564 -12.34 27.29 18.84
C GLY A 564 -11.17 26.34 19.00
N VAL A 565 -11.39 25.01 19.00
CA VAL A 565 -10.29 24.03 19.01
C VAL A 565 -9.46 24.15 17.74
N GLN A 566 -8.14 24.26 17.86
CA GLN A 566 -7.21 24.23 16.73
C GLN A 566 -6.97 22.79 16.29
N ILE A 567 -7.23 22.47 15.03
CA ILE A 567 -7.19 21.10 14.52
C ILE A 567 -6.26 21.02 13.31
N TYR A 568 -5.21 20.18 13.43
CA TYR A 568 -4.21 19.95 12.40
C TYR A 568 -4.24 18.49 11.98
N LEU A 569 -4.54 18.23 10.71
CA LEU A 569 -4.71 16.88 10.18
C LEU A 569 -3.70 16.61 9.06
N LEU A 570 -2.95 15.50 9.18
CA LEU A 570 -2.09 15.00 8.13
C LEU A 570 -2.71 13.73 7.57
N ILE A 571 -3.43 13.86 6.44
CA ILE A 571 -4.19 12.78 5.80
C ILE A 571 -3.55 12.44 4.46
N ARG A 572 -2.92 11.28 4.37
CA ARG A 572 -2.24 10.87 3.15
C ARG A 572 -3.18 10.68 1.96
N GLY A 573 -4.27 9.96 2.16
CA GLY A 573 -5.19 9.51 1.11
C GLY A 573 -6.56 10.18 1.19
N ILE A 574 -7.57 9.40 1.56
CA ILE A 574 -8.97 9.82 1.57
C ILE A 574 -9.23 10.80 2.72
N CYS A 575 -9.81 11.96 2.39
CA CYS A 575 -10.32 12.91 3.36
C CYS A 575 -11.74 13.31 2.94
N CYS A 576 -12.74 12.87 3.70
CA CYS A 576 -14.13 13.24 3.46
C CYS A 576 -14.55 14.53 4.17
N LEU A 577 -13.64 15.18 4.90
CA LEU A 577 -13.85 16.44 5.59
C LEU A 577 -13.61 17.62 4.64
N ARG A 578 -14.42 18.66 4.73
CA ARG A 578 -14.20 19.96 4.06
C ARG A 578 -13.62 20.99 5.02
N VAL A 579 -12.65 21.77 4.55
CA VAL A 579 -12.04 22.87 5.31
C VAL A 579 -12.64 24.20 4.90
N GLY A 580 -12.48 25.22 5.74
CA GLY A 580 -12.84 26.61 5.42
C GLY A 580 -14.33 26.89 5.34
N ILE A 581 -15.20 26.05 5.91
CA ILE A 581 -16.62 26.29 6.00
C ILE A 581 -16.86 27.29 7.16
N PRO A 582 -17.45 28.49 6.88
CA PRO A 582 -17.67 29.52 7.90
C PRO A 582 -18.49 28.99 9.10
N GLY A 583 -17.99 29.22 10.30
CA GLY A 583 -18.61 28.78 11.55
C GLY A 583 -18.57 27.28 11.81
N VAL A 584 -17.87 26.48 10.96
CA VAL A 584 -17.81 25.02 11.05
C VAL A 584 -16.37 24.51 11.07
N SER A 585 -15.58 24.80 10.03
CA SER A 585 -14.25 24.22 9.86
C SER A 585 -13.13 25.23 9.64
N GLU A 586 -13.30 26.47 10.12
CA GLU A 586 -12.31 27.55 9.99
C GLU A 586 -11.01 27.25 10.74
N ASN A 587 -11.08 26.48 11.83
CA ASN A 587 -9.92 26.10 12.63
C ASN A 587 -9.36 24.70 12.28
N ILE A 588 -9.77 24.14 11.11
CA ILE A 588 -9.27 22.85 10.65
C ILE A 588 -8.32 23.03 9.47
N HIS A 589 -7.10 22.54 9.64
CA HIS A 589 -6.05 22.58 8.62
C HIS A 589 -5.67 21.16 8.21
N VAL A 590 -5.77 20.84 6.90
CA VAL A 590 -5.49 19.50 6.38
C VAL A 590 -4.31 19.55 5.43
N ARG A 591 -3.36 18.66 5.64
CA ARG A 591 -2.19 18.41 4.78
C ARG A 591 -2.14 16.99 4.30
N SER A 592 -1.47 16.78 3.16
CA SER A 592 -1.14 15.46 2.63
C SER A 592 0.31 15.47 2.16
N ILE A 593 1.09 14.46 2.53
CA ILE A 593 2.46 14.28 2.07
C ILE A 593 2.51 13.06 1.16
N VAL A 594 3.03 13.24 -0.06
CA VAL A 594 3.37 12.20 -1.01
C VAL A 594 4.85 12.36 -1.34
N GLY A 595 5.67 11.41 -0.97
CA GLY A 595 7.13 11.49 -1.09
C GLY A 595 7.78 10.15 -1.40
N ASN A 596 9.06 10.03 -1.06
CA ASN A 596 9.87 8.84 -1.33
C ASN A 596 9.39 7.62 -0.56
N PHE A 597 8.86 7.85 0.65
CA PHE A 597 8.26 6.82 1.49
C PHE A 597 6.75 7.04 1.59
N LEU A 598 6.02 5.94 1.75
CA LEU A 598 4.58 6.00 1.88
C LEU A 598 4.21 6.34 3.34
N GLU A 599 3.59 7.50 3.54
CA GLU A 599 3.09 7.90 4.86
C GLU A 599 2.01 6.93 5.34
N HIS A 600 2.28 6.21 6.44
CA HIS A 600 1.42 5.11 6.88
C HIS A 600 1.14 5.10 8.39
N SER A 601 1.98 5.71 9.20
CA SER A 601 1.78 5.78 10.66
C SER A 601 0.47 6.48 11.02
N ARG A 602 -0.10 6.10 12.17
CA ARG A 602 -1.27 6.76 12.77
C ARG A 602 -0.85 7.26 14.14
N ILE A 603 -0.96 8.58 14.32
CA ILE A 603 -0.58 9.29 15.53
C ILE A 603 -1.68 10.29 15.85
N PHE A 604 -2.13 10.31 17.12
CA PHE A 604 -3.18 11.19 17.59
C PHE A 604 -2.69 11.92 18.83
N TYR A 605 -2.67 13.24 18.75
CA TYR A 605 -2.27 14.13 19.83
C TYR A 605 -3.45 14.96 20.31
N PHE A 606 -3.63 15.04 21.61
CA PHE A 606 -4.61 15.88 22.29
C PHE A 606 -3.90 16.72 23.35
N HIS A 607 -4.13 18.05 23.30
CA HIS A 607 -3.41 19.00 24.17
C HIS A 607 -3.82 18.91 25.63
N ASN A 608 -5.06 18.58 25.91
CA ASN A 608 -5.59 18.34 27.26
C ASN A 608 -5.14 19.43 28.27
N ASN A 609 -5.30 20.72 27.89
CA ASN A 609 -4.93 21.85 28.73
C ASN A 609 -3.49 21.80 29.26
N GLY A 610 -2.54 21.34 28.47
CA GLY A 610 -1.12 21.25 28.81
C GLY A 610 -0.67 19.90 29.40
N SER A 611 -1.59 18.96 29.59
CA SER A 611 -1.29 17.55 29.96
C SER A 611 -1.34 16.65 28.73
N ASP A 612 -0.44 16.87 27.80
CA ASP A 612 -0.44 16.28 26.47
C ASP A 612 -0.58 14.76 26.47
N GLU A 613 -1.51 14.27 25.68
CA GLU A 613 -1.72 12.86 25.45
C GLU A 613 -1.42 12.51 23.98
N ILE A 614 -0.60 11.49 23.78
CA ILE A 614 -0.25 10.96 22.46
C ILE A 614 -0.66 9.51 22.38
N TYR A 615 -1.31 9.15 21.27
CA TYR A 615 -1.70 7.79 20.96
C TYR A 615 -1.16 7.39 19.60
N MET A 616 -0.78 6.12 19.46
CA MET A 616 -0.41 5.51 18.18
C MET A 616 -1.23 4.25 17.95
N GLY A 617 -1.34 3.79 16.71
CA GLY A 617 -2.04 2.54 16.47
C GLY A 617 -2.28 2.18 15.01
N SER A 618 -3.11 1.16 14.83
CA SER A 618 -3.37 0.57 13.51
C SER A 618 -4.58 1.17 12.79
N ALA A 619 -5.43 1.94 13.49
CA ALA A 619 -6.72 2.41 13.01
C ALA A 619 -6.64 3.77 12.32
N ASP A 620 -7.27 3.88 11.16
CA ASP A 620 -7.70 5.15 10.58
C ASP A 620 -9.08 5.54 11.13
N TRP A 621 -9.46 6.81 11.07
CA TRP A 621 -10.84 7.25 11.41
C TRP A 621 -11.80 6.95 10.25
N MET A 622 -12.05 5.66 10.05
CA MET A 622 -12.94 5.11 9.04
C MET A 622 -13.98 4.16 9.68
N PRO A 623 -15.24 4.12 9.20
CA PRO A 623 -16.24 3.18 9.73
C PRO A 623 -15.76 1.73 9.75
N ARG A 624 -15.09 1.28 8.68
CA ARG A 624 -14.57 -0.10 8.63
C ARG A 624 -13.52 -0.41 9.70
N ASN A 625 -12.66 0.57 10.06
CA ASN A 625 -11.64 0.40 11.09
C ASN A 625 -12.26 0.44 12.49
N LEU A 626 -13.20 1.36 12.70
CA LEU A 626 -13.77 1.61 14.01
C LEU A 626 -14.91 0.63 14.38
N ASP A 627 -15.61 0.06 13.37
CA ASP A 627 -16.83 -0.72 13.58
C ASP A 627 -16.74 -2.18 13.09
N ARG A 628 -15.79 -2.53 12.20
CA ARG A 628 -15.76 -3.83 11.50
C ARG A 628 -14.38 -4.49 11.47
N ARG A 629 -13.42 -3.99 12.26
CA ARG A 629 -12.08 -4.55 12.36
C ARG A 629 -11.65 -4.65 13.80
N VAL A 630 -10.76 -5.60 14.08
CA VAL A 630 -9.97 -5.57 15.30
C VAL A 630 -8.77 -4.68 15.04
N GLU A 631 -8.76 -3.53 15.68
CA GLU A 631 -7.69 -2.53 15.64
C GLU A 631 -7.24 -2.25 17.07
N ILE A 632 -5.99 -1.81 17.22
CA ILE A 632 -5.43 -1.40 18.51
C ILE A 632 -4.86 0.00 18.37
N VAL A 633 -5.20 0.85 19.32
CA VAL A 633 -4.58 2.15 19.59
C VAL A 633 -4.07 2.12 21.02
N PHE A 634 -2.91 2.66 21.26
CA PHE A 634 -2.23 2.63 22.56
C PHE A 634 -1.65 4.00 22.91
N PRO A 635 -1.67 4.40 24.20
CA PRO A 635 -1.03 5.64 24.66
C PRO A 635 0.48 5.49 24.66
N VAL A 636 1.16 6.61 24.47
CA VAL A 636 2.60 6.77 24.72
C VAL A 636 2.74 7.45 26.07
N GLU A 637 3.34 6.77 27.05
CA GLU A 637 3.44 7.28 28.42
C GLU A 637 4.83 7.86 28.74
N ASP A 638 5.88 7.34 28.11
CA ASP A 638 7.24 7.84 28.26
C ASP A 638 7.39 9.27 27.70
N GLU A 639 7.85 10.21 28.53
CA GLU A 639 7.97 11.62 28.16
C GLU A 639 9.05 11.88 27.08
N GLN A 640 10.12 11.09 27.06
CA GLN A 640 11.13 11.22 26.03
C GLN A 640 10.57 10.78 24.67
N ILE A 641 9.86 9.66 24.62
CA ILE A 641 9.20 9.17 23.42
C ILE A 641 8.10 10.14 22.96
N LYS A 642 7.32 10.71 23.89
CA LYS A 642 6.34 11.77 23.54
C LYS A 642 7.03 12.95 22.83
N ASN A 643 8.18 13.39 23.31
CA ASN A 643 8.92 14.49 22.71
C ASN A 643 9.46 14.13 21.32
N GLU A 644 9.92 12.89 21.12
CA GLU A 644 10.32 12.39 19.80
C GLU A 644 9.14 12.39 18.82
N ILE A 645 7.97 11.95 19.23
CA ILE A 645 6.78 11.93 18.39
C ILE A 645 6.26 13.36 18.10
N LYS A 646 6.34 14.26 19.07
CA LYS A 646 6.03 15.70 18.83
C LYS A 646 6.95 16.29 17.78
N HIS A 647 8.25 15.94 17.82
CA HIS A 647 9.22 16.36 16.81
C HIS A 647 8.86 15.79 15.43
N VAL A 648 8.45 14.51 15.35
CA VAL A 648 7.96 13.91 14.09
C VAL A 648 6.79 14.71 13.53
N LEU A 649 5.77 14.98 14.32
CA LEU A 649 4.61 15.76 13.89
C LEU A 649 4.99 17.19 13.48
N ASP A 650 5.81 17.89 14.27
CA ASP A 650 6.25 19.26 13.96
C ASP A 650 6.97 19.31 12.62
N LEU A 651 7.91 18.40 12.37
CA LEU A 651 8.70 18.37 11.15
C LEU A 651 7.81 18.06 9.91
N GLU A 652 6.86 17.14 10.03
CA GLU A 652 5.89 16.86 8.98
C GLU A 652 4.94 18.04 8.70
N PHE A 653 4.51 18.76 9.72
CA PHE A 653 3.70 19.98 9.54
C PHE A 653 4.50 21.18 9.00
N ARG A 654 5.82 21.15 9.10
CA ARG A 654 6.70 22.16 8.50
C ARG A 654 7.16 21.79 7.10
N ASP A 655 6.89 20.56 6.61
CA ASP A 655 7.22 20.16 5.24
C ASP A 655 6.57 21.12 4.23
N ASN A 656 7.41 21.71 3.39
CA ASN A 656 6.98 22.62 2.31
C ASN A 656 7.44 22.16 0.93
N VAL A 657 8.09 21.00 0.86
CA VAL A 657 8.59 20.41 -0.40
C VAL A 657 7.58 19.39 -0.95
N LYS A 658 7.06 18.52 -0.09
CA LYS A 658 6.17 17.42 -0.44
C LYS A 658 4.72 17.62 -0.01
N ALA A 659 4.47 18.54 0.92
CA ALA A 659 3.13 18.76 1.43
C ALA A 659 2.20 19.45 0.42
N HIS A 660 0.99 18.93 0.35
CA HIS A 660 -0.15 19.51 -0.34
C HIS A 660 -1.19 19.97 0.70
N ILE A 661 -1.71 21.17 0.56
CA ILE A 661 -2.67 21.79 1.47
C ILE A 661 -4.06 21.66 0.87
N LEU A 662 -5.01 21.08 1.61
CA LEU A 662 -6.42 21.02 1.21
C LEU A 662 -7.02 22.43 1.23
N GLN A 663 -7.66 22.81 0.13
CA GLN A 663 -8.34 24.09 -0.05
C GLN A 663 -9.86 23.96 0.21
N PRO A 664 -10.57 25.08 0.48
CA PRO A 664 -12.03 25.07 0.70
C PRO A 664 -12.84 24.52 -0.46
N ASP A 665 -12.34 24.63 -1.70
CA ASP A 665 -12.97 24.08 -2.91
C ASP A 665 -12.73 22.56 -3.08
N GLY A 666 -11.97 21.94 -2.17
CA GLY A 666 -11.64 20.52 -2.21
C GLY A 666 -10.41 20.17 -3.08
N THR A 667 -9.73 21.17 -3.64
CA THR A 667 -8.46 20.96 -4.35
C THR A 667 -7.30 20.85 -3.36
N TYR A 668 -6.17 20.31 -3.83
CA TYR A 668 -4.94 20.24 -3.06
C TYR A 668 -3.84 21.02 -3.78
N GLU A 669 -3.25 21.98 -3.09
CA GLU A 669 -2.21 22.83 -3.63
C GLU A 669 -0.86 22.59 -2.93
N LYS A 670 0.24 22.55 -3.70
CA LYS A 670 1.60 22.54 -3.12
C LYS A 670 1.84 23.86 -2.39
N GLN A 671 2.47 23.78 -1.23
CA GLN A 671 2.80 24.97 -0.44
C GLN A 671 3.76 25.88 -1.19
N ASP A 672 3.53 27.20 -1.15
CA ASP A 672 4.46 28.20 -1.70
C ASP A 672 5.75 28.19 -0.85
N LYS A 673 6.84 27.82 -1.50
CA LYS A 673 8.17 27.68 -0.90
C LYS A 673 9.14 28.82 -1.23
N ARG A 674 8.70 29.82 -2.01
CA ARG A 674 9.55 30.96 -2.41
C ARG A 674 10.00 31.78 -1.21
N GLY A 675 11.31 31.95 -1.06
CA GLY A 675 11.90 32.71 0.06
C GLY A 675 11.85 32.00 1.42
N LYS A 676 11.46 30.71 1.47
CA LYS A 676 11.44 29.91 2.71
C LYS A 676 12.56 28.87 2.70
N LEU A 677 13.00 28.46 3.90
CA LEU A 677 13.84 27.28 4.06
C LEU A 677 13.08 26.05 3.54
N LEU A 678 13.72 25.29 2.66
CA LEU A 678 13.14 24.06 2.12
C LEU A 678 13.23 22.96 3.16
N ILE A 679 12.10 22.40 3.52
CA ILE A 679 11.98 21.30 4.47
C ILE A 679 11.27 20.14 3.78
N ASN A 680 11.99 19.04 3.57
CA ASN A 680 11.46 17.75 3.17
C ASN A 680 11.56 16.84 4.41
N SER A 681 10.46 16.62 5.09
CA SER A 681 10.42 15.91 6.36
C SER A 681 11.03 14.51 6.29
N GLN A 682 10.77 13.78 5.20
CA GLN A 682 11.31 12.42 5.01
C GLN A 682 12.84 12.43 4.88
N MET A 683 13.40 13.40 4.16
CA MET A 683 14.86 13.52 4.01
C MET A 683 15.53 13.99 5.31
N GLU A 684 14.89 14.87 6.07
CA GLU A 684 15.38 15.29 7.37
C GLU A 684 15.41 14.12 8.37
N PHE A 685 14.38 13.28 8.41
CA PHE A 685 14.40 12.08 9.24
C PHE A 685 15.49 11.09 8.83
N CYS A 686 15.75 10.92 7.53
CA CYS A 686 16.88 10.11 7.05
C CYS A 686 18.21 10.66 7.57
N ARG A 687 18.41 11.98 7.48
CA ARG A 687 19.62 12.66 7.94
C ARG A 687 19.80 12.51 9.45
N GLU A 688 18.75 12.81 10.23
CA GLU A 688 18.79 12.73 11.69
C GLU A 688 19.09 11.31 12.19
N ALA A 689 18.45 10.29 11.59
CA ALA A 689 18.68 8.90 11.96
C ALA A 689 20.12 8.46 11.62
N THR A 690 20.66 8.88 10.48
CA THR A 690 22.04 8.60 10.08
C THR A 690 23.05 9.27 11.02
N GLU A 691 22.85 10.55 11.32
CA GLU A 691 23.72 11.31 12.24
C GLU A 691 23.76 10.71 13.65
N LYS A 692 22.57 10.31 14.17
CA LYS A 692 22.48 9.61 15.46
C LYS A 692 23.27 8.28 15.46
N ALA A 693 23.13 7.47 14.40
CA ALA A 693 23.86 6.21 14.27
C ALA A 693 25.39 6.41 14.13
N GLU A 694 25.81 7.42 13.38
CA GLU A 694 27.25 7.75 13.25
C GLU A 694 27.86 8.25 14.57
N ALA A 695 27.11 9.06 15.32
CA ALA A 695 27.55 9.53 16.64
C ALA A 695 27.79 8.37 17.61
N LEU A 696 26.91 7.37 17.60
CA LEU A 696 27.07 6.14 18.40
C LEU A 696 28.33 5.37 18.01
N LYS A 697 28.55 5.10 16.71
CA LYS A 697 29.76 4.42 16.23
C LYS A 697 31.04 5.14 16.64
N LYS A 698 31.05 6.46 16.62
CA LYS A 698 32.21 7.27 17.08
C LYS A 698 32.42 7.11 18.58
N LYS A 699 31.37 7.10 19.39
CA LYS A 699 31.43 6.90 20.83
C LYS A 699 31.97 5.51 21.18
N GLU A 700 31.43 4.45 20.57
CA GLU A 700 31.91 3.08 20.75
C GLU A 700 33.39 2.92 20.38
N LYS A 701 33.77 3.48 19.21
CA LYS A 701 35.19 3.46 18.79
C LYS A 701 36.11 4.18 19.79
N HIS A 702 35.64 5.26 20.38
CA HIS A 702 36.42 6.02 21.40
C HIS A 702 36.49 5.28 22.73
N GLU A 703 35.40 4.62 23.15
CA GLU A 703 35.36 3.80 24.36
C GLU A 703 36.25 2.55 24.21
N ASN A 704 36.14 1.84 23.09
CA ASN A 704 36.96 0.67 22.78
C ASN A 704 38.46 1.02 22.65
N SER A 705 38.80 2.25 22.22
CA SER A 705 40.19 2.70 22.17
C SER A 705 40.82 2.97 23.53
N ARG A 706 40.00 3.02 24.59
CA ARG A 706 40.43 3.22 25.99
C ARG A 706 40.55 1.92 26.78
N VAL A 707 40.11 0.78 26.22
CA VAL A 707 40.20 -0.52 26.86
C VAL A 707 41.67 -0.99 26.78
N PHE A 708 42.32 -1.14 27.90
CA PHE A 708 43.63 -1.76 27.98
C PHE A 708 43.46 -3.27 27.76
N ILE A 709 43.98 -3.77 26.65
CA ILE A 709 44.09 -5.20 26.42
C ILE A 709 45.44 -5.64 26.95
N PRO A 710 45.50 -6.45 28.01
CA PRO A 710 46.79 -6.99 28.50
C PRO A 710 47.45 -7.80 27.36
N ALA A 711 48.75 -7.63 27.19
CA ALA A 711 49.49 -8.52 26.30
C ALA A 711 49.42 -9.95 26.84
N GLU A 712 49.28 -10.93 25.94
CA GLU A 712 49.39 -12.34 26.32
C GLU A 712 50.73 -12.55 27.04
N PRO A 713 50.77 -13.32 28.14
CA PRO A 713 52.01 -13.66 28.78
C PRO A 713 52.97 -14.28 27.74
N ALA A 714 54.21 -13.79 27.70
CA ALA A 714 55.21 -14.42 26.85
C ALA A 714 55.30 -15.90 27.28
N GLU A 715 55.20 -16.82 26.36
CA GLU A 715 55.48 -18.26 26.60
C GLU A 715 56.90 -18.32 27.22
N ASP A 716 57.02 -18.91 28.42
CA ASP A 716 58.28 -19.19 29.05
C ASP A 716 59.11 -20.08 28.09
N VAL A 717 60.13 -19.45 27.51
CA VAL A 717 61.17 -20.23 26.79
C VAL A 717 61.90 -21.02 27.85
N GLU A 718 61.59 -22.32 27.98
CA GLU A 718 62.42 -23.23 28.76
C GLU A 718 63.86 -23.20 28.24
N VAL A 719 64.81 -22.82 29.14
CA VAL A 719 66.23 -22.87 28.89
C VAL A 719 66.79 -24.30 29.08
#